data_ab2ea6719e47692cecbddcb602269b55
#
_entry.id   ab2ea6719e47692cecbddcb602269b55
#
_cell.length_a   1.000
_cell.length_b   1.000
_cell.length_c   1.000
_cell.angle_alpha   90.00
_cell.angle_beta   90.00
_cell.angle_gamma   90.00
#
_symmetry.space_group_name_H-M   'P 1'
#
loop_
_entity.id
_entity.type
_entity.pdbx_description
1 polymer ?
#
loop_
_entity_poly.entity_id
_entity_poly.type
_entity_poly.pdbx_seq_one_letter_code
_entity_poly.pdbx_strand_id
1 'polypeptide(L)'
;MKKTFRSINRAEVFTFKRWGGKAYSLFSAMKMPVRIGVLLAVYTTVAEPEFALAQTDSAKVSMEYDLDEVEVSAQRAPVAFSQVARIVSVISREEIEAAPVQSIQELLEYALSVDVRQRGVHGVQADISVRGGSYEQTLILLNGINISDPQTGHHSLNLPVSLKNIQRIEILEGPAARVFGPNAFSGAINIITSAEGQTSLKLDVSGGQHKLADFNVSGNINTSAWNQFIAFNRTSSDGHTDNTDFKTWNAFYQSKLNTKPGTFDFQIGQTNKAFGANSFYSATYPNQFEETKTTFASAKFESGTKIHLTPSIYWRRHQDRFELFRSEPSTWPSWYKGHNYHLTSVFGSNLNAWFASRLGKTAFGAEIRSENVWSNVLGNPLTAAIDVPGETGQLFTKSYSRTTISYFAEHSVYLKKLTLSGGAMANWISDLGFGWNIYPGLDASFAFTDQLKIYGSASASLRMPTFTDLFYNGATNIGNPNLKPEKSTNYEGGIKLSSKGINGHAGVFYREGKDLIDWVRTTTTEKWQTQNLTGINTTGIEFSTNLFPEILLKKKIFLTKIGINYMHTSLNKEESEYLSYYVLDNLKHKLDIEINHKIWNKLKASWRVSYQDRNGLRTTAEPYEPFWQVNTRLMWKSPRVEIYAMAANLFDVSYYDYSTVEQPGRWISVGINYQLNFK
;
A
#
# COMPACT_ATOMS: atom_id res chain seq x y z
N MET A 1 9.73 -58.25 26.43
CA MET A 1 11.13 -57.84 26.33
C MET A 1 11.18 -56.33 26.42
N LYS A 2 11.66 -55.83 27.55
CA LYS A 2 11.89 -54.41 27.83
C LYS A 2 13.18 -53.99 27.13
N LYS A 3 13.20 -52.84 26.42
CA LYS A 3 14.40 -52.05 26.20
C LYS A 3 14.08 -50.57 26.37
N THR A 4 14.65 -50.06 27.40
CA THR A 4 14.80 -48.71 27.90
C THR A 4 15.51 -47.83 26.91
N PHE A 5 14.97 -46.64 26.58
CA PHE A 5 15.72 -45.56 25.94
C PHE A 5 16.12 -44.56 27.04
N ARG A 6 17.41 -44.44 27.23
CA ARG A 6 18.06 -43.41 28.05
C ARG A 6 18.06 -42.08 27.31
N SER A 7 17.67 -41.06 28.02
CA SER A 7 17.83 -39.64 27.69
C SER A 7 19.31 -39.27 27.58
N ILE A 8 19.70 -38.58 26.51
CA ILE A 8 20.95 -37.87 26.45
C ILE A 8 20.61 -36.38 26.34
N ASN A 9 20.64 -35.70 27.51
CA ASN A 9 20.78 -34.25 27.62
C ASN A 9 22.28 -33.94 27.43
N ARG A 10 22.62 -33.26 26.35
CA ARG A 10 23.83 -32.43 26.28
C ARG A 10 23.53 -31.20 25.45
N ALA A 11 23.14 -30.12 26.13
CA ALA A 11 23.31 -28.78 25.65
C ALA A 11 24.79 -28.44 25.75
N GLU A 12 25.51 -28.39 24.65
CA GLU A 12 26.83 -27.75 24.59
C GLU A 12 26.64 -26.24 24.54
N VAL A 13 26.80 -25.65 25.74
CA VAL A 13 26.98 -24.21 25.90
C VAL A 13 28.38 -23.88 25.43
N PHE A 14 28.52 -23.21 24.26
CA PHE A 14 29.73 -22.55 23.87
C PHE A 14 30.00 -21.39 24.83
N THR A 15 30.82 -21.63 25.85
CA THR A 15 31.34 -20.60 26.73
C THR A 15 32.46 -19.84 26.02
N PHE A 16 32.15 -18.64 25.52
CA PHE A 16 33.16 -17.63 25.23
C PHE A 16 33.80 -17.17 26.53
N LYS A 17 34.87 -17.83 26.95
CA LYS A 17 35.73 -17.37 28.03
C LYS A 17 36.82 -16.45 27.48
N ARG A 18 36.80 -15.22 28.00
CA ARG A 18 37.72 -14.11 27.88
C ARG A 18 37.40 -13.07 26.81
N TRP A 19 36.95 -12.00 27.34
CA TRP A 19 36.87 -10.58 26.99
C TRP A 19 35.43 -10.07 27.14
N GLY A 20 35.08 -9.64 28.35
CA GLY A 20 33.79 -8.96 28.49
C GLY A 20 33.22 -8.81 29.89
N GLY A 21 33.85 -9.35 30.92
CA GLY A 21 33.29 -9.32 32.28
C GLY A 21 33.13 -7.93 32.93
N LYS A 22 33.77 -6.88 32.39
CA LYS A 22 33.63 -5.51 32.88
C LYS A 22 32.68 -4.63 32.04
N ALA A 23 32.35 -5.03 30.83
CA ALA A 23 31.43 -4.28 29.99
C ALA A 23 29.96 -4.58 30.32
N TYR A 24 29.66 -5.78 30.78
CA TYR A 24 28.25 -6.19 31.06
C TYR A 24 27.66 -5.58 32.34
N SER A 25 28.48 -5.26 33.34
CA SER A 25 28.00 -4.60 34.57
C SER A 25 27.69 -3.10 34.39
N LEU A 26 28.27 -2.46 33.37
CA LEU A 26 27.98 -1.06 33.04
C LEU A 26 26.68 -0.88 32.23
N PHE A 27 26.21 -1.94 31.57
CA PHE A 27 25.02 -1.85 30.71
C PHE A 27 23.69 -1.84 31.47
N SER A 28 23.67 -2.34 32.72
CA SER A 28 22.41 -2.43 33.49
C SER A 28 22.00 -1.15 34.22
N ALA A 29 22.87 -0.15 34.30
CA ALA A 29 22.68 1.07 35.09
C ALA A 29 22.49 2.36 34.27
N MET A 30 22.58 2.34 32.93
CA MET A 30 22.54 3.56 32.11
C MET A 30 21.16 3.79 31.50
N LYS A 31 20.63 5.00 31.71
CA LYS A 31 19.40 5.47 31.04
C LYS A 31 19.64 5.65 29.54
N MET A 32 18.61 5.43 28.72
CA MET A 32 18.62 5.29 27.28
C MET A 32 19.50 6.26 26.45
N PRO A 33 19.62 7.58 26.73
CA PRO A 33 20.45 8.50 25.95
C PRO A 33 21.94 8.21 26.02
N VAL A 34 22.41 7.59 27.11
CA VAL A 34 23.83 7.26 27.29
C VAL A 34 24.22 5.96 26.55
N ARG A 35 23.23 5.07 26.30
CA ARG A 35 23.45 3.82 25.55
C ARG A 35 23.70 4.06 24.05
N ILE A 36 23.08 5.09 23.47
CA ILE A 36 23.30 5.47 22.05
C ILE A 36 24.73 6.06 21.87
N GLY A 37 25.21 6.87 22.81
CA GLY A 37 26.57 7.40 22.78
C GLY A 37 27.64 6.32 22.87
N VAL A 38 27.42 5.26 23.64
CA VAL A 38 28.37 4.14 23.80
C VAL A 38 28.43 3.26 22.53
N LEU A 39 27.33 3.09 21.82
CA LEU A 39 27.33 2.38 20.54
C LEU A 39 28.08 3.12 19.43
N LEU A 40 28.03 4.46 19.41
CA LEU A 40 28.84 5.28 18.51
C LEU A 40 30.34 5.28 18.91
N ALA A 41 30.65 5.28 20.21
CA ALA A 41 32.03 5.27 20.71
C ALA A 41 32.74 3.92 20.50
N VAL A 42 32.02 2.79 20.60
CA VAL A 42 32.57 1.44 20.32
C VAL A 42 32.95 1.27 18.86
N TYR A 43 32.22 1.94 17.93
CA TYR A 43 32.53 1.87 16.49
C TYR A 43 33.79 2.66 16.10
N THR A 44 34.17 3.71 16.87
CA THR A 44 35.34 4.51 16.60
C THR A 44 36.66 3.92 17.15
N THR A 45 36.60 2.90 18.01
CA THR A 45 37.79 2.28 18.64
C THR A 45 38.18 0.91 18.05
N VAL A 46 37.43 0.35 17.10
CA VAL A 46 37.85 -0.83 16.34
C VAL A 46 38.70 -0.35 15.17
N ALA A 47 40.02 -0.20 15.42
CA ALA A 47 41.01 0.12 14.40
C ALA A 47 40.96 -0.93 13.26
N GLU A 48 40.92 -0.44 12.04
CA GLU A 48 41.03 -1.23 10.82
C GLU A 48 42.39 -1.93 10.76
N PRO A 49 42.44 -3.22 10.38
CA PRO A 49 43.70 -3.75 9.86
C PRO A 49 43.94 -3.18 8.47
N GLU A 50 45.02 -2.49 8.26
CA GLU A 50 45.49 -2.04 6.97
C GLU A 50 45.72 -3.29 6.05
N PHE A 51 44.78 -3.56 5.17
CA PHE A 51 45.07 -4.33 3.97
C PHE A 51 45.27 -3.36 2.79
N ALA A 52 46.51 -3.24 2.35
CA ALA A 52 46.86 -2.58 1.11
C ALA A 52 46.12 -3.26 -0.05
N LEU A 53 45.09 -2.61 -0.58
CA LEU A 53 44.41 -3.01 -1.78
C LEU A 53 44.79 -2.06 -2.90
N ALA A 54 45.28 -2.67 -3.97
CA ALA A 54 45.56 -2.02 -5.23
C ALA A 54 44.40 -1.12 -5.67
N GLN A 55 44.74 0.07 -6.11
CA GLN A 55 43.85 0.97 -6.83
C GLN A 55 43.28 0.24 -8.06
N THR A 56 42.04 -0.17 -8.00
CA THR A 56 41.23 -0.41 -9.16
C THR A 56 40.38 0.81 -9.40
N ASP A 57 40.42 1.33 -10.60
CA ASP A 57 39.64 2.46 -11.09
C ASP A 57 38.21 2.40 -10.56
N SER A 58 37.85 3.43 -9.82
CA SER A 58 36.48 3.68 -9.45
C SER A 58 35.70 4.02 -10.71
N ALA A 59 35.06 3.03 -11.30
CA ALA A 59 34.00 3.27 -12.25
C ALA A 59 33.04 4.28 -11.64
N LYS A 60 32.93 5.44 -12.27
CA LYS A 60 31.93 6.46 -11.97
C LYS A 60 30.57 5.81 -12.16
N VAL A 61 29.97 5.31 -11.09
CA VAL A 61 28.54 5.05 -11.10
C VAL A 61 27.89 6.43 -11.00
N SER A 62 27.69 7.06 -12.15
CA SER A 62 26.68 8.11 -12.28
C SER A 62 25.34 7.38 -12.08
N MET A 63 24.64 7.63 -10.97
CA MET A 63 23.24 7.27 -10.87
C MET A 63 22.48 8.14 -11.89
N GLU A 64 22.37 7.65 -13.08
CA GLU A 64 21.51 8.17 -14.11
C GLU A 64 20.13 7.56 -13.86
N TYR A 65 19.21 8.35 -13.27
CA TYR A 65 17.81 7.98 -13.19
C TYR A 65 17.23 8.08 -14.61
N ASP A 66 17.29 7.00 -15.34
CA ASP A 66 16.59 6.88 -16.61
C ASP A 66 15.20 6.28 -16.37
N LEU A 67 14.23 7.14 -16.00
CA LEU A 67 12.83 6.75 -15.87
C LEU A 67 12.22 6.29 -17.19
N ASP A 68 12.87 6.58 -18.31
CA ASP A 68 12.43 6.19 -19.65
C ASP A 68 12.57 4.67 -19.90
N GLU A 69 13.42 3.98 -19.16
CA GLU A 69 13.60 2.52 -19.26
C GLU A 69 12.70 1.72 -18.29
N VAL A 70 11.99 2.37 -17.37
CA VAL A 70 11.09 1.67 -16.44
C VAL A 70 9.85 1.20 -17.19
N GLU A 71 9.70 -0.13 -17.35
CA GLU A 71 8.44 -0.71 -17.81
C GLU A 71 7.39 -0.63 -16.71
N VAL A 72 6.25 0.00 -17.05
CA VAL A 72 5.09 0.07 -16.17
C VAL A 72 4.28 -1.22 -16.29
N SER A 73 4.20 -1.95 -15.19
CA SER A 73 3.40 -3.18 -15.07
C SER A 73 1.92 -2.92 -14.77
N ALA A 74 1.56 -1.67 -14.49
CA ALA A 74 0.18 -1.24 -14.27
C ALA A 74 -0.66 -1.16 -15.56
N GLN A 75 -0.31 -1.98 -16.57
CA GLN A 75 -1.03 -2.12 -17.84
C GLN A 75 -1.05 -3.60 -18.25
N ARG A 76 -2.02 -4.01 -19.09
CA ARG A 76 -2.15 -5.40 -19.56
C ARG A 76 -1.06 -5.82 -20.54
N ALA A 77 -0.46 -4.87 -21.24
CA ALA A 77 0.78 -5.07 -22.01
C ALA A 77 1.86 -4.14 -21.44
N PRO A 78 3.05 -4.64 -21.12
CA PRO A 78 4.14 -3.80 -20.62
C PRO A 78 4.46 -2.67 -21.58
N VAL A 79 4.57 -1.44 -21.06
CA VAL A 79 4.83 -0.22 -21.84
C VAL A 79 5.89 0.58 -21.11
N ALA A 80 6.88 1.10 -21.84
CA ALA A 80 7.85 2.02 -21.28
C ALA A 80 7.13 3.25 -20.68
N PHE A 81 7.58 3.73 -19.53
CA PHE A 81 6.97 4.87 -18.82
C PHE A 81 6.81 6.10 -19.73
N SER A 82 7.78 6.33 -20.62
CA SER A 82 7.75 7.40 -21.61
C SER A 82 6.63 7.28 -22.64
N GLN A 83 6.12 6.08 -22.90
CA GLN A 83 5.07 5.80 -23.90
C GLN A 83 3.66 5.77 -23.29
N VAL A 84 3.53 5.82 -21.98
CA VAL A 84 2.22 5.80 -21.32
C VAL A 84 1.47 7.10 -21.61
N ALA A 85 0.25 6.96 -22.16
CA ALA A 85 -0.58 8.11 -22.58
C ALA A 85 -1.29 8.82 -21.41
N ARG A 86 -1.34 8.24 -20.21
CA ARG A 86 -1.97 8.78 -18.99
C ARG A 86 -0.93 9.03 -17.89
N ILE A 87 -1.36 9.57 -16.74
CA ILE A 87 -0.51 9.71 -15.56
C ILE A 87 -0.33 8.34 -14.89
N VAL A 88 0.92 7.99 -14.67
CA VAL A 88 1.35 6.93 -13.76
C VAL A 88 2.44 7.51 -12.89
N SER A 89 2.28 7.49 -11.59
CA SER A 89 3.33 7.85 -10.63
C SER A 89 4.08 6.60 -10.20
N VAL A 90 5.40 6.68 -10.16
CA VAL A 90 6.26 5.57 -9.72
C VAL A 90 7.08 6.05 -8.54
N ILE A 91 6.96 5.37 -7.40
CA ILE A 91 7.84 5.57 -6.25
C ILE A 91 8.93 4.50 -6.34
N SER A 92 10.14 4.92 -6.61
CA SER A 92 11.29 4.02 -6.83
C SER A 92 11.86 3.48 -5.52
N ARG A 93 12.73 2.46 -5.60
CA ARG A 93 13.43 1.91 -4.43
C ARG A 93 14.24 2.97 -3.68
N GLU A 94 14.92 3.85 -4.41
CA GLU A 94 15.72 4.92 -3.85
C GLU A 94 14.87 5.94 -3.10
N GLU A 95 13.69 6.27 -3.61
CA GLU A 95 12.74 7.16 -2.93
C GLU A 95 12.18 6.50 -1.67
N ILE A 96 11.88 5.19 -1.72
CA ILE A 96 11.45 4.41 -0.55
C ILE A 96 12.53 4.43 0.55
N GLU A 97 13.80 4.22 0.18
CA GLU A 97 14.92 4.23 1.14
C GLU A 97 15.18 5.62 1.73
N ALA A 98 14.95 6.68 0.97
CA ALA A 98 15.15 8.06 1.42
C ALA A 98 13.99 8.59 2.28
N ALA A 99 12.77 8.07 2.07
CA ALA A 99 11.57 8.59 2.71
C ALA A 99 11.61 8.43 4.26
N PRO A 100 11.22 9.47 5.03
CA PRO A 100 11.07 9.40 6.48
C PRO A 100 9.74 8.73 6.86
N VAL A 101 9.56 7.44 6.50
CA VAL A 101 8.36 6.65 6.71
C VAL A 101 8.70 5.24 7.22
N GLN A 102 7.75 4.61 7.90
CA GLN A 102 7.91 3.27 8.49
C GLN A 102 6.95 2.23 7.91
N SER A 103 5.91 2.66 7.20
CA SER A 103 4.90 1.78 6.61
C SER A 103 4.63 2.10 5.14
N ILE A 104 3.99 1.15 4.44
CA ILE A 104 3.54 1.33 3.06
C ILE A 104 2.50 2.45 2.98
N GLN A 105 1.63 2.53 3.97
CA GLN A 105 0.57 3.52 4.09
C GLN A 105 1.16 4.94 4.18
N GLU A 106 2.13 5.15 5.07
CA GLU A 106 2.85 6.43 5.19
C GLU A 106 3.61 6.78 3.89
N LEU A 107 4.18 5.78 3.19
CA LEU A 107 4.83 6.02 1.91
C LEU A 107 3.84 6.47 0.83
N LEU A 108 2.64 5.90 0.80
CA LEU A 108 1.62 6.25 -0.18
C LEU A 108 1.16 7.71 -0.05
N GLU A 109 1.31 8.33 1.11
CA GLU A 109 1.09 9.77 1.26
C GLU A 109 2.03 10.64 0.43
N TYR A 110 3.18 10.12 -0.02
CA TYR A 110 4.10 10.84 -0.93
C TYR A 110 3.54 10.98 -2.34
N ALA A 111 2.61 10.11 -2.73
CA ALA A 111 1.94 10.25 -4.00
C ALA A 111 0.92 11.40 -3.94
N LEU A 112 1.00 12.29 -4.93
CA LEU A 112 0.19 13.50 -4.99
C LEU A 112 -1.31 13.22 -4.91
N SER A 113 -1.78 12.29 -5.73
CA SER A 113 -3.19 11.96 -5.90
C SER A 113 -3.79 11.11 -4.78
N VAL A 114 -2.97 10.64 -3.83
CA VAL A 114 -3.36 9.71 -2.78
C VAL A 114 -3.67 10.45 -1.48
N ASP A 115 -4.83 10.16 -0.93
CA ASP A 115 -5.26 10.53 0.43
C ASP A 115 -5.20 9.30 1.31
N VAL A 116 -4.45 9.36 2.41
CA VAL A 116 -4.29 8.28 3.39
C VAL A 116 -4.94 8.72 4.69
N ARG A 117 -5.98 8.03 5.10
CA ARG A 117 -6.64 8.24 6.38
C ARG A 117 -6.18 7.16 7.35
N GLN A 118 -5.22 7.50 8.18
CA GLN A 118 -4.69 6.55 9.14
C GLN A 118 -5.66 6.40 10.32
N ARG A 119 -6.01 5.14 10.62
CA ARG A 119 -6.74 4.79 11.85
C ARG A 119 -5.78 4.30 12.92
N GLY A 120 -4.69 3.68 12.54
CA GLY A 120 -3.64 3.23 13.43
C GLY A 120 -2.25 3.44 12.85
N VAL A 121 -1.27 3.59 13.72
CA VAL A 121 0.12 3.90 13.38
C VAL A 121 0.85 2.72 12.72
N HIS A 122 1.95 3.01 12.04
CA HIS A 122 2.85 2.00 11.44
C HIS A 122 2.14 0.98 10.53
N GLY A 123 1.11 1.41 9.80
CA GLY A 123 0.41 0.57 8.85
C GLY A 123 -0.52 -0.47 9.46
N VAL A 124 -0.92 -0.31 10.70
CA VAL A 124 -1.91 -1.16 11.35
C VAL A 124 -3.20 -1.16 10.54
N GLN A 125 -3.82 -0.01 10.34
CA GLN A 125 -4.96 0.17 9.45
C GLN A 125 -4.98 1.59 8.87
N ALA A 126 -5.27 1.69 7.58
CA ALA A 126 -5.48 2.96 6.90
C ALA A 126 -6.42 2.78 5.70
N ASP A 127 -7.22 3.79 5.45
CA ASP A 127 -8.09 3.92 4.28
C ASP A 127 -7.38 4.73 3.21
N ILE A 128 -7.22 4.15 2.03
CA ILE A 128 -6.49 4.77 0.92
C ILE A 128 -7.46 5.15 -0.18
N SER A 129 -7.47 6.41 -0.56
CA SER A 129 -8.26 6.89 -1.70
C SER A 129 -7.42 7.67 -2.70
N VAL A 130 -7.88 7.71 -3.95
CA VAL A 130 -7.23 8.43 -5.04
C VAL A 130 -8.17 9.50 -5.58
N ARG A 131 -7.68 10.75 -5.72
CA ARG A 131 -8.42 11.87 -6.33
C ARG A 131 -9.82 12.09 -5.75
N GLY A 132 -9.94 12.09 -4.41
CA GLY A 132 -11.22 12.29 -3.71
C GLY A 132 -12.23 11.16 -3.91
N GLY A 133 -11.78 9.96 -4.25
CA GLY A 133 -12.59 8.75 -4.18
C GLY A 133 -12.76 8.24 -2.77
N SER A 134 -13.52 7.16 -2.59
CA SER A 134 -13.53 6.38 -1.35
C SER A 134 -12.42 5.33 -1.35
N TYR A 135 -12.10 4.79 -0.16
CA TYR A 135 -11.10 3.72 -0.02
C TYR A 135 -11.50 2.42 -0.73
N GLU A 136 -12.77 2.20 -0.99
CA GLU A 136 -13.29 1.05 -1.73
C GLU A 136 -13.24 1.24 -3.24
N GLN A 137 -13.00 2.48 -3.70
CA GLN A 137 -12.87 2.86 -5.10
C GLN A 137 -11.43 2.79 -5.62
N THR A 138 -10.49 2.36 -4.78
CA THR A 138 -9.07 2.25 -5.11
C THR A 138 -8.66 0.78 -5.15
N LEU A 139 -8.19 0.32 -6.30
CA LEU A 139 -7.75 -1.06 -6.48
C LEU A 139 -6.32 -1.24 -5.96
N ILE A 140 -6.09 -2.28 -5.16
CA ILE A 140 -4.76 -2.64 -4.67
C ILE A 140 -4.29 -3.93 -5.35
N LEU A 141 -3.08 -3.87 -5.90
CA LEU A 141 -2.42 -4.98 -6.57
C LEU A 141 -1.09 -5.32 -5.89
N LEU A 142 -0.75 -6.61 -5.84
CA LEU A 142 0.58 -7.10 -5.49
C LEU A 142 1.16 -7.84 -6.70
N ASN A 143 2.24 -7.31 -7.28
CA ASN A 143 2.87 -7.85 -8.51
C ASN A 143 1.87 -8.05 -9.67
N GLY A 144 0.89 -7.13 -9.78
CA GLY A 144 -0.16 -7.16 -10.79
C GLY A 144 -1.36 -8.05 -10.46
N ILE A 145 -1.39 -8.71 -9.32
CA ILE A 145 -2.51 -9.54 -8.85
C ILE A 145 -3.45 -8.72 -7.97
N ASN A 146 -4.74 -8.73 -8.26
CA ASN A 146 -5.76 -8.05 -7.47
C ASN A 146 -5.94 -8.71 -6.10
N ILE A 147 -5.56 -7.98 -5.04
CA ILE A 147 -5.63 -8.43 -3.65
C ILE A 147 -6.67 -7.67 -2.82
N SER A 148 -7.49 -6.82 -3.45
CA SER A 148 -8.55 -6.08 -2.75
C SER A 148 -9.52 -7.03 -2.04
N ASP A 149 -9.96 -6.61 -0.86
CA ASP A 149 -10.88 -7.38 -0.02
C ASP A 149 -12.34 -7.06 -0.37
N PRO A 150 -13.17 -8.07 -0.70
CA PRO A 150 -14.59 -7.84 -1.01
C PRO A 150 -15.45 -7.63 0.23
N GLN A 151 -14.96 -7.95 1.43
CA GLN A 151 -15.68 -7.71 2.68
C GLN A 151 -15.77 -6.20 2.96
N THR A 152 -14.62 -5.53 2.95
CA THR A 152 -14.48 -4.08 3.19
C THR A 152 -13.14 -3.59 2.65
N GLY A 153 -13.08 -2.35 2.17
CA GLY A 153 -11.84 -1.72 1.71
C GLY A 153 -10.78 -1.53 2.80
N HIS A 154 -11.16 -1.50 4.08
CA HIS A 154 -10.24 -1.35 5.23
C HIS A 154 -9.14 -2.42 5.26
N HIS A 155 -9.40 -3.60 4.73
CA HIS A 155 -8.46 -4.74 4.74
C HIS A 155 -7.65 -4.90 3.44
N SER A 156 -7.84 -4.01 2.47
CA SER A 156 -7.14 -4.09 1.17
C SER A 156 -5.63 -3.92 1.29
N LEU A 157 -5.12 -3.23 2.33
CA LEU A 157 -3.69 -3.08 2.62
C LEU A 157 -3.15 -4.09 3.67
N ASN A 158 -3.86 -5.17 3.94
CA ASN A 158 -3.32 -6.28 4.72
C ASN A 158 -2.40 -7.14 3.82
N LEU A 159 -1.23 -6.58 3.53
CA LEU A 159 -0.22 -7.13 2.61
C LEU A 159 0.74 -8.07 3.33
N PRO A 160 1.15 -9.19 2.72
CA PRO A 160 2.14 -10.09 3.32
C PRO A 160 3.58 -9.61 3.14
N VAL A 161 3.79 -8.34 2.84
CA VAL A 161 5.11 -7.74 2.60
C VAL A 161 5.27 -6.47 3.43
N SER A 162 6.49 -6.20 3.90
CA SER A 162 6.84 -4.95 4.55
C SER A 162 7.39 -3.93 3.56
N LEU A 163 7.38 -2.64 3.93
CA LEU A 163 7.97 -1.55 3.17
C LEU A 163 9.42 -1.84 2.73
N LYS A 164 10.21 -2.49 3.60
CA LYS A 164 11.61 -2.80 3.36
C LYS A 164 11.85 -3.78 2.20
N ASN A 165 10.81 -4.50 1.79
CA ASN A 165 10.83 -5.56 0.78
C ASN A 165 10.18 -5.14 -0.55
N ILE A 166 9.77 -3.88 -0.68
CA ILE A 166 9.18 -3.33 -1.90
C ILE A 166 10.29 -2.79 -2.81
N GLN A 167 10.21 -3.12 -4.08
CA GLN A 167 11.10 -2.62 -5.13
C GLN A 167 10.62 -1.26 -5.66
N ARG A 168 9.33 -1.13 -5.91
CA ARG A 168 8.68 0.11 -6.32
C ARG A 168 7.18 0.03 -6.12
N ILE A 169 6.52 1.18 -6.14
CA ILE A 169 5.06 1.29 -6.18
C ILE A 169 4.68 2.06 -7.44
N GLU A 170 3.75 1.50 -8.21
CA GLU A 170 3.18 2.12 -9.40
C GLU A 170 1.75 2.56 -9.07
N ILE A 171 1.44 3.85 -9.25
CA ILE A 171 0.13 4.41 -8.98
C ILE A 171 -0.46 4.88 -10.30
N LEU A 172 -1.49 4.19 -10.74
CA LEU A 172 -2.26 4.58 -11.90
C LEU A 172 -3.35 5.56 -11.44
N GLU A 173 -3.17 6.80 -11.80
CA GLU A 173 -4.06 7.88 -11.42
C GLU A 173 -5.26 7.94 -12.36
N GLY A 174 -6.46 8.13 -11.77
CA GLY A 174 -7.71 8.08 -12.52
C GLY A 174 -8.17 6.65 -12.85
N PRO A 175 -9.34 6.50 -13.47
CA PRO A 175 -10.01 5.21 -13.65
C PRO A 175 -9.21 4.21 -14.46
N ALA A 176 -9.11 3.01 -13.92
CA ALA A 176 -8.39 1.91 -14.53
C ALA A 176 -9.31 0.70 -14.84
N ALA A 177 -10.63 0.87 -14.77
CA ALA A 177 -11.60 -0.21 -14.90
C ALA A 177 -11.51 -0.94 -16.25
N ARG A 178 -11.18 -0.27 -17.36
CA ARG A 178 -10.97 -0.92 -18.66
C ARG A 178 -9.79 -1.89 -18.66
N VAL A 179 -8.84 -1.71 -17.72
CA VAL A 179 -7.63 -2.54 -17.61
C VAL A 179 -7.78 -3.59 -16.50
N PHE A 180 -8.26 -3.17 -15.33
CA PHE A 180 -8.26 -3.99 -14.12
C PHE A 180 -9.66 -4.42 -13.65
N GLY A 181 -10.73 -3.95 -14.30
CA GLY A 181 -12.10 -4.30 -13.95
C GLY A 181 -12.71 -3.47 -12.83
N PRO A 182 -13.78 -4.00 -12.22
CA PRO A 182 -14.46 -3.33 -11.11
C PRO A 182 -13.51 -2.94 -9.98
N ASN A 183 -13.87 -1.88 -9.25
CA ASN A 183 -13.15 -1.31 -8.12
C ASN A 183 -11.86 -0.53 -8.48
N ALA A 184 -11.36 -0.59 -9.72
CA ALA A 184 -10.40 0.38 -10.23
C ALA A 184 -11.11 1.67 -10.66
N PHE A 185 -11.95 2.23 -9.76
CA PHE A 185 -12.88 3.31 -10.02
C PHE A 185 -12.21 4.67 -10.04
N SER A 186 -11.40 4.97 -9.04
CA SER A 186 -10.65 6.23 -8.90
C SER A 186 -9.17 6.08 -9.22
N GLY A 187 -8.65 4.86 -9.19
CA GLY A 187 -7.25 4.55 -9.48
C GLY A 187 -6.87 3.13 -9.10
N ALA A 188 -5.59 2.79 -9.34
CA ALA A 188 -5.02 1.52 -8.93
C ALA A 188 -3.60 1.72 -8.39
N ILE A 189 -3.24 0.98 -7.35
CA ILE A 189 -1.91 0.99 -6.72
C ILE A 189 -1.33 -0.41 -6.85
N ASN A 190 -0.21 -0.53 -7.57
CA ASN A 190 0.49 -1.80 -7.78
C ASN A 190 1.80 -1.82 -6.99
N ILE A 191 1.87 -2.69 -6.01
CA ILE A 191 3.04 -2.85 -5.14
C ILE A 191 3.90 -3.96 -5.72
N ILE A 192 5.15 -3.65 -6.05
CA ILE A 192 6.07 -4.56 -6.72
C ILE A 192 7.21 -4.96 -5.78
N THR A 193 7.32 -6.26 -5.55
CA THR A 193 8.45 -6.89 -4.89
C THR A 193 9.48 -7.32 -5.93
N SER A 194 10.70 -7.62 -5.53
CA SER A 194 11.73 -8.09 -6.46
C SER A 194 12.38 -9.37 -5.97
N ALA A 195 12.24 -10.42 -6.78
CA ALA A 195 13.08 -11.61 -6.69
C ALA A 195 14.32 -11.51 -7.58
N GLU A 196 14.63 -10.31 -8.10
CA GLU A 196 15.75 -10.06 -9.01
C GLU A 196 16.87 -9.30 -8.30
N GLY A 197 18.08 -9.32 -8.86
CA GLY A 197 19.25 -8.62 -8.32
C GLY A 197 20.37 -9.57 -7.94
N GLN A 198 21.27 -9.13 -7.08
CA GLN A 198 22.39 -9.96 -6.60
C GLN A 198 21.94 -10.90 -5.47
N THR A 199 22.56 -12.07 -5.38
CA THR A 199 22.41 -12.93 -4.20
C THR A 199 22.86 -12.16 -2.96
N SER A 200 21.94 -11.98 -2.01
CA SER A 200 22.16 -11.11 -0.85
C SER A 200 21.32 -11.51 0.35
N LEU A 201 21.80 -11.13 1.53
CA LEU A 201 21.08 -11.19 2.79
C LEU A 201 21.01 -9.78 3.36
N LYS A 202 19.82 -9.33 3.76
CA LYS A 202 19.58 -8.04 4.42
C LYS A 202 18.97 -8.28 5.79
N LEU A 203 19.50 -7.57 6.77
CA LEU A 203 18.99 -7.51 8.14
C LEU A 203 18.74 -6.05 8.48
N ASP A 204 17.55 -5.72 8.93
CA ASP A 204 17.20 -4.39 9.40
C ASP A 204 16.56 -4.49 10.80
N VAL A 205 17.07 -3.71 11.73
CA VAL A 205 16.57 -3.64 13.11
C VAL A 205 16.37 -2.19 13.47
N SER A 206 15.19 -1.85 13.97
CA SER A 206 14.96 -0.50 14.48
C SER A 206 14.14 -0.52 15.76
N GLY A 207 14.26 0.56 16.52
CA GLY A 207 13.52 0.79 17.75
C GLY A 207 13.25 2.27 17.96
N GLY A 208 12.27 2.60 18.81
CA GLY A 208 11.89 3.98 19.00
C GLY A 208 11.01 4.21 20.23
N GLN A 209 10.37 5.37 20.24
CA GLN A 209 9.41 5.74 21.27
C GLN A 209 8.29 4.71 21.37
N HIS A 210 7.55 4.71 22.48
CA HIS A 210 6.45 3.80 22.77
C HIS A 210 6.82 2.32 22.63
N LYS A 211 8.07 1.99 22.98
CA LYS A 211 8.67 0.65 22.86
C LYS A 211 8.55 0.06 21.44
N LEU A 212 8.58 0.91 20.43
CA LEU A 212 8.64 0.43 19.06
C LEU A 212 9.84 -0.49 18.87
N ALA A 213 9.57 -1.68 18.35
CA ALA A 213 10.57 -2.65 17.95
C ALA A 213 10.19 -3.22 16.57
N ASP A 214 11.10 -3.08 15.61
CA ASP A 214 10.94 -3.61 14.26
C ASP A 214 12.15 -4.45 13.88
N PHE A 215 11.89 -5.63 13.37
CA PHE A 215 12.88 -6.58 12.88
C PHE A 215 12.50 -7.05 11.48
N ASN A 216 13.38 -6.92 10.52
CA ASN A 216 13.20 -7.43 9.18
C ASN A 216 14.43 -8.21 8.72
N VAL A 217 14.21 -9.39 8.17
CA VAL A 217 15.23 -10.17 7.46
C VAL A 217 14.72 -10.52 6.08
N SER A 218 15.55 -10.35 5.06
CA SER A 218 15.23 -10.78 3.70
C SER A 218 16.47 -11.28 2.97
N GLY A 219 16.26 -12.21 2.05
CA GLY A 219 17.33 -12.79 1.25
C GLY A 219 16.92 -12.98 -0.20
N ASN A 220 17.86 -12.75 -1.10
CA ASN A 220 17.76 -13.08 -2.51
C ASN A 220 18.79 -14.18 -2.82
N ILE A 221 18.35 -15.23 -3.54
CA ILE A 221 19.22 -16.23 -4.15
C ILE A 221 18.95 -16.21 -5.64
N ASN A 222 19.92 -15.75 -6.41
CA ASN A 222 19.76 -15.55 -7.83
C ASN A 222 20.78 -16.37 -8.62
N THR A 223 20.27 -17.19 -9.54
CA THR A 223 21.02 -17.93 -10.53
C THR A 223 20.56 -17.56 -11.94
N SER A 224 21.23 -18.02 -12.96
CA SER A 224 20.83 -17.75 -14.35
C SER A 224 19.40 -18.19 -14.69
N ALA A 225 18.89 -19.22 -14.04
CA ALA A 225 17.57 -19.79 -14.32
C ALA A 225 16.56 -19.61 -13.21
N TRP A 226 16.99 -19.44 -11.96
CA TRP A 226 16.10 -19.48 -10.81
C TRP A 226 16.42 -18.37 -9.81
N ASN A 227 15.49 -17.47 -9.63
CA ASN A 227 15.59 -16.35 -8.71
C ASN A 227 14.59 -16.54 -7.59
N GLN A 228 15.04 -16.39 -6.35
CA GLN A 228 14.22 -16.61 -5.16
C GLN A 228 14.38 -15.42 -4.21
N PHE A 229 13.29 -15.02 -3.62
CA PHE A 229 13.22 -13.99 -2.59
C PHE A 229 12.43 -14.52 -1.40
N ILE A 230 12.99 -14.37 -0.20
CA ILE A 230 12.31 -14.67 1.07
C ILE A 230 12.44 -13.48 2.00
N ALA A 231 11.37 -13.16 2.72
CA ALA A 231 11.36 -12.08 3.68
C ALA A 231 10.49 -12.42 4.89
N PHE A 232 10.94 -11.95 6.04
CA PHE A 232 10.18 -11.97 7.29
C PHE A 232 10.33 -10.63 8.00
N ASN A 233 9.23 -10.09 8.50
CA ASN A 233 9.20 -8.86 9.30
C ASN A 233 8.32 -9.06 10.53
N ARG A 234 8.71 -8.44 11.65
CA ARG A 234 7.91 -8.33 12.86
C ARG A 234 8.05 -6.95 13.44
N THR A 235 6.92 -6.29 13.71
CA THR A 235 6.85 -4.96 14.30
C THR A 235 5.90 -4.96 15.48
N SER A 236 6.26 -4.25 16.56
CA SER A 236 5.39 -4.11 17.74
C SER A 236 5.63 -2.77 18.44
N SER A 237 4.62 -2.28 19.13
CA SER A 237 4.69 -1.09 20.00
C SER A 237 3.61 -1.18 21.09
N ASP A 238 3.84 -0.49 22.21
CA ASP A 238 2.82 -0.32 23.25
C ASP A 238 1.76 0.75 22.90
N GLY A 239 1.93 1.45 21.74
CA GLY A 239 1.05 2.53 21.32
C GLY A 239 1.35 3.88 21.94
N HIS A 240 0.85 4.97 21.33
CA HIS A 240 1.08 6.35 21.76
C HIS A 240 0.04 6.83 22.77
N THR A 241 -1.12 6.16 22.84
CA THR A 241 -2.19 6.38 23.79
C THR A 241 -2.84 5.05 24.17
N ASP A 242 -3.79 5.07 25.09
CA ASP A 242 -4.51 3.90 25.56
C ASP A 242 -5.16 3.14 24.40
N ASN A 243 -5.04 1.80 24.42
CA ASN A 243 -5.61 0.91 23.42
C ASN A 243 -5.20 1.26 21.97
N THR A 244 -3.89 1.57 21.75
CA THR A 244 -3.28 1.74 20.43
C THR A 244 -2.02 0.88 20.28
N ASP A 245 -1.87 -0.11 21.17
CA ASP A 245 -0.81 -1.14 21.09
C ASP A 245 -1.01 -2.03 19.87
N PHE A 246 0.10 -2.53 19.32
CA PHE A 246 0.01 -3.45 18.20
C PHE A 246 1.16 -4.45 18.13
N LYS A 247 0.88 -5.59 17.49
CA LYS A 247 1.85 -6.60 17.07
C LYS A 247 1.50 -7.06 15.67
N THR A 248 2.47 -6.96 14.77
CA THR A 248 2.31 -7.40 13.38
C THR A 248 3.48 -8.29 12.97
N TRP A 249 3.23 -9.24 12.06
CA TRP A 249 4.30 -9.95 11.38
C TRP A 249 3.87 -10.29 9.94
N ASN A 250 4.88 -10.36 9.06
CA ASN A 250 4.72 -10.73 7.66
C ASN A 250 5.75 -11.78 7.30
N ALA A 251 5.37 -12.75 6.48
CA ALA A 251 6.27 -13.67 5.81
C ALA A 251 5.90 -13.74 4.34
N PHE A 252 6.90 -13.64 3.45
CA PHE A 252 6.69 -13.65 2.01
C PHE A 252 7.79 -14.43 1.30
N TYR A 253 7.39 -15.24 0.33
CA TYR A 253 8.29 -15.94 -0.58
C TYR A 253 7.85 -15.72 -2.01
N GLN A 254 8.81 -15.41 -2.89
CA GLN A 254 8.63 -15.31 -4.33
C GLN A 254 9.72 -16.09 -5.05
N SER A 255 9.33 -16.82 -6.08
CA SER A 255 10.23 -17.65 -6.89
C SER A 255 9.96 -17.43 -8.37
N LYS A 256 10.97 -16.96 -9.11
CA LYS A 256 10.93 -16.82 -10.56
C LYS A 256 11.83 -17.85 -11.21
N LEU A 257 11.25 -18.72 -12.02
CA LEU A 257 11.95 -19.76 -12.77
C LEU A 257 11.92 -19.44 -14.26
N ASN A 258 13.08 -19.12 -14.82
CA ASN A 258 13.26 -18.85 -16.24
C ASN A 258 13.46 -20.16 -16.99
N THR A 259 12.59 -20.44 -17.93
CA THR A 259 12.61 -21.64 -18.78
C THR A 259 12.61 -21.24 -20.26
N LYS A 260 12.87 -22.18 -21.17
CA LYS A 260 12.85 -21.92 -22.61
C LYS A 260 11.50 -21.35 -23.11
N PRO A 261 10.32 -21.87 -22.68
CA PRO A 261 9.04 -21.33 -23.13
C PRO A 261 8.65 -20.00 -22.43
N GLY A 262 9.26 -19.65 -21.30
CA GLY A 262 8.93 -18.42 -20.54
C GLY A 262 9.29 -18.51 -19.07
N THR A 263 8.84 -17.53 -18.31
CA THR A 263 9.12 -17.38 -16.87
C THR A 263 7.90 -17.77 -16.06
N PHE A 264 8.09 -18.62 -15.05
CA PHE A 264 7.10 -18.90 -13.99
C PHE A 264 7.41 -18.02 -12.78
N ASP A 265 6.39 -17.38 -12.21
CA ASP A 265 6.46 -16.58 -10.99
C ASP A 265 5.48 -17.17 -9.96
N PHE A 266 6.00 -17.71 -8.87
CA PHE A 266 5.23 -18.26 -7.75
C PHE A 266 5.39 -17.36 -6.54
N GLN A 267 4.29 -17.08 -5.85
CA GLN A 267 4.28 -16.25 -4.67
C GLN A 267 3.42 -16.89 -3.59
N ILE A 268 3.88 -16.81 -2.35
CA ILE A 268 3.11 -17.15 -1.16
C ILE A 268 3.49 -16.21 -0.03
N GLY A 269 2.50 -15.76 0.72
CA GLY A 269 2.77 -14.90 1.85
C GLY A 269 1.64 -14.91 2.87
N GLN A 270 2.00 -14.51 4.08
CA GLN A 270 1.07 -14.39 5.20
C GLN A 270 1.38 -13.14 6.01
N THR A 271 0.34 -12.45 6.46
CA THR A 271 0.43 -11.39 7.47
C THR A 271 -0.55 -11.64 8.59
N ASN A 272 -0.15 -11.27 9.78
CA ASN A 272 -1.02 -11.23 10.97
C ASN A 272 -0.83 -9.88 11.64
N LYS A 273 -1.94 -9.25 12.03
CA LYS A 273 -1.97 -7.99 12.77
C LYS A 273 -2.92 -8.16 13.95
N ALA A 274 -2.50 -7.75 15.14
CA ALA A 274 -3.32 -7.72 16.35
C ALA A 274 -3.09 -6.35 17.01
N PHE A 275 -4.17 -5.58 17.21
CA PHE A 275 -4.04 -4.19 17.62
C PHE A 275 -5.25 -3.67 18.39
N GLY A 276 -4.98 -2.77 19.34
CA GLY A 276 -6.00 -1.93 19.93
C GLY A 276 -6.51 -0.91 18.90
N ALA A 277 -7.82 -0.87 18.74
CA ALA A 277 -8.49 -0.06 17.73
C ALA A 277 -9.27 1.09 18.38
N ASN A 278 -8.56 1.94 19.18
CA ASN A 278 -9.18 3.01 19.92
C ASN A 278 -10.02 3.93 19.02
N SER A 279 -11.32 3.86 19.18
CA SER A 279 -12.29 4.72 18.47
C SER A 279 -12.34 4.56 16.95
N PHE A 280 -11.77 3.51 16.37
CA PHE A 280 -11.66 3.34 14.91
C PHE A 280 -13.01 3.33 14.19
N TYR A 281 -14.02 2.70 14.79
CA TYR A 281 -15.35 2.59 14.18
C TYR A 281 -16.44 3.33 14.97
N SER A 282 -16.15 3.75 16.18
CA SER A 282 -17.06 4.55 16.99
C SER A 282 -16.32 5.19 18.18
N ALA A 283 -16.39 6.50 18.30
CA ALA A 283 -15.86 7.23 19.44
C ALA A 283 -16.57 6.87 20.77
N THR A 284 -17.79 6.33 20.70
CA THR A 284 -18.55 5.89 21.90
C THR A 284 -17.90 4.67 22.56
N TYR A 285 -17.14 3.87 21.80
CA TYR A 285 -16.55 2.62 22.25
C TYR A 285 -15.03 2.64 22.02
N PRO A 286 -14.22 3.23 22.89
CA PRO A 286 -12.77 3.38 22.67
C PRO A 286 -11.97 2.07 22.86
N ASN A 287 -12.54 1.07 23.55
CA ASN A 287 -11.85 -0.18 23.87
C ASN A 287 -12.04 -1.28 22.81
N GLN A 288 -12.02 -0.90 21.53
CA GLN A 288 -12.11 -1.85 20.44
C GLN A 288 -10.77 -2.57 20.23
N PHE A 289 -10.84 -3.78 19.71
CA PHE A 289 -9.67 -4.55 19.33
C PHE A 289 -9.93 -5.29 18.02
N GLU A 290 -8.88 -5.45 17.23
CA GLU A 290 -8.98 -6.20 15.98
C GLU A 290 -7.77 -7.11 15.79
N GLU A 291 -8.05 -8.33 15.34
CA GLU A 291 -7.03 -9.28 14.87
C GLU A 291 -7.34 -9.71 13.46
N THR A 292 -6.36 -9.56 12.55
CA THR A 292 -6.49 -9.94 11.15
C THR A 292 -5.40 -10.89 10.72
N LYS A 293 -5.75 -11.85 9.87
CA LYS A 293 -4.83 -12.82 9.28
C LYS A 293 -5.10 -12.95 7.79
N THR A 294 -4.13 -12.59 6.97
CA THR A 294 -4.24 -12.71 5.52
C THR A 294 -3.21 -13.68 4.98
N THR A 295 -3.65 -14.65 4.19
CA THR A 295 -2.80 -15.56 3.41
C THR A 295 -3.02 -15.29 1.93
N PHE A 296 -1.96 -15.24 1.15
CA PHE A 296 -1.98 -15.02 -0.29
C PHE A 296 -1.10 -16.05 -0.97
N ALA A 297 -1.55 -16.57 -2.11
CA ALA A 297 -0.75 -17.40 -3.00
C ALA A 297 -1.11 -17.10 -4.46
N SER A 298 -0.11 -17.09 -5.34
CA SER A 298 -0.31 -16.95 -6.78
C SER A 298 0.72 -17.72 -7.59
N ALA A 299 0.33 -18.07 -8.81
CA ALA A 299 1.20 -18.62 -9.84
C ALA A 299 0.90 -17.90 -11.15
N LYS A 300 1.93 -17.38 -11.80
CA LYS A 300 1.87 -16.68 -13.08
C LYS A 300 2.90 -17.28 -14.04
N PHE A 301 2.55 -17.38 -15.31
CA PHE A 301 3.47 -17.73 -16.38
C PHE A 301 3.54 -16.60 -17.40
N GLU A 302 4.71 -16.23 -17.86
CA GLU A 302 4.94 -15.24 -18.91
C GLU A 302 5.70 -15.87 -20.05
N SER A 303 5.06 -15.97 -21.22
CA SER A 303 5.74 -16.47 -22.43
C SER A 303 6.48 -15.34 -23.13
N GLY A 304 7.64 -15.68 -23.74
CA GLY A 304 8.48 -14.75 -24.51
C GLY A 304 8.33 -14.86 -26.03
N THR A 305 7.18 -15.29 -26.56
CA THR A 305 6.97 -15.52 -28.02
C THR A 305 6.38 -14.28 -28.71
N LYS A 306 6.04 -14.39 -30.00
CA LYS A 306 5.38 -13.31 -30.78
C LYS A 306 4.04 -12.89 -30.19
N ILE A 307 3.30 -13.85 -29.62
CA ILE A 307 2.13 -13.60 -28.79
C ILE A 307 2.56 -13.87 -27.35
N HIS A 308 2.57 -12.86 -26.53
CA HIS A 308 2.87 -12.98 -25.11
C HIS A 308 1.62 -13.42 -24.37
N LEU A 309 1.71 -14.55 -23.69
CA LEU A 309 0.64 -15.11 -22.87
C LEU A 309 1.03 -14.95 -21.40
N THR A 310 0.11 -14.46 -20.59
CA THR A 310 0.32 -14.28 -19.15
C THR A 310 -0.87 -14.87 -18.37
N PRO A 311 -1.04 -16.21 -18.39
CA PRO A 311 -1.99 -16.86 -17.50
C PRO A 311 -1.55 -16.74 -16.04
N SER A 312 -2.51 -16.55 -15.16
CA SER A 312 -2.28 -16.55 -13.71
C SER A 312 -3.46 -17.13 -12.95
N ILE A 313 -3.16 -17.72 -11.82
CA ILE A 313 -4.12 -18.12 -10.79
C ILE A 313 -3.69 -17.52 -9.46
N TYR A 314 -4.66 -17.17 -8.62
CA TYR A 314 -4.37 -16.64 -7.31
C TYR A 314 -5.46 -17.00 -6.31
N TRP A 315 -5.05 -17.03 -5.06
CA TRP A 315 -5.92 -17.24 -3.92
C TRP A 315 -5.53 -16.29 -2.80
N ARG A 316 -6.53 -15.65 -2.19
CA ARG A 316 -6.38 -14.82 -1.02
C ARG A 316 -7.42 -15.26 0.01
N ARG A 317 -6.98 -15.49 1.24
CA ARG A 317 -7.84 -15.75 2.38
C ARG A 317 -7.57 -14.69 3.44
N HIS A 318 -8.61 -14.04 3.90
CA HIS A 318 -8.56 -13.06 4.98
C HIS A 318 -9.51 -13.48 6.07
N GLN A 319 -9.03 -13.50 7.30
CA GLN A 319 -9.81 -13.75 8.51
C GLN A 319 -9.63 -12.56 9.43
N ASP A 320 -10.73 -12.06 10.00
CA ASP A 320 -10.71 -11.02 11.00
C ASP A 320 -11.63 -11.36 12.17
N ARG A 321 -11.21 -10.92 13.34
CA ARG A 321 -11.96 -10.87 14.59
C ARG A 321 -12.01 -9.43 15.06
N PHE A 322 -13.21 -8.85 15.08
CA PHE A 322 -13.47 -7.53 15.61
C PHE A 322 -14.17 -7.62 16.96
N GLU A 323 -13.59 -6.99 17.97
CA GLU A 323 -14.09 -6.90 19.32
C GLU A 323 -14.52 -5.45 19.62
N LEU A 324 -15.80 -5.24 19.85
CA LEU A 324 -16.29 -3.92 20.26
C LEU A 324 -15.81 -3.56 21.69
N PHE A 325 -15.61 -4.59 22.51
CA PHE A 325 -15.06 -4.51 23.85
C PHE A 325 -13.93 -5.54 24.00
N ARG A 326 -12.71 -5.05 24.14
CA ARG A 326 -11.49 -5.85 24.39
C ARG A 326 -11.44 -6.41 25.82
N SER A 327 -12.29 -5.88 26.72
CA SER A 327 -12.33 -6.24 28.13
C SER A 327 -12.91 -7.66 28.36
N GLU A 328 -12.74 -8.15 29.58
CA GLU A 328 -13.29 -9.44 30.00
C GLU A 328 -14.82 -9.52 29.83
N PRO A 329 -15.38 -10.67 29.39
CA PRO A 329 -16.80 -10.84 29.11
C PRO A 329 -17.73 -10.44 30.26
N SER A 330 -17.27 -10.60 31.51
CA SER A 330 -18.01 -10.23 32.71
C SER A 330 -18.30 -8.72 32.84
N THR A 331 -17.56 -7.88 32.08
CA THR A 331 -17.71 -6.42 32.08
C THR A 331 -18.53 -5.92 30.89
N TRP A 332 -18.96 -6.81 29.98
CA TRP A 332 -19.72 -6.40 28.81
C TRP A 332 -21.13 -5.94 29.12
N PRO A 333 -21.64 -4.94 28.41
CA PRO A 333 -23.06 -4.59 28.46
C PRO A 333 -23.93 -5.80 28.08
N SER A 334 -25.08 -5.95 28.71
CA SER A 334 -25.98 -7.12 28.52
C SER A 334 -26.46 -7.33 27.06
N TRP A 335 -26.43 -6.25 26.25
CA TRP A 335 -26.80 -6.28 24.83
C TRP A 335 -25.68 -6.80 23.92
N TYR A 336 -24.41 -6.74 24.34
CA TYR A 336 -23.29 -7.24 23.56
C TYR A 336 -23.14 -8.76 23.74
N LYS A 337 -23.28 -9.50 22.65
CA LYS A 337 -23.35 -10.98 22.70
C LYS A 337 -22.08 -11.67 22.25
N GLY A 338 -21.07 -10.94 21.84
CA GLY A 338 -19.79 -11.48 21.36
C GLY A 338 -19.20 -10.72 20.20
N HIS A 339 -18.07 -11.20 19.73
CA HIS A 339 -17.28 -10.56 18.70
C HIS A 339 -17.81 -10.85 17.28
N ASN A 340 -17.41 -10.02 16.33
CA ASN A 340 -17.65 -10.28 14.92
C ASN A 340 -16.50 -11.15 14.39
N TYR A 341 -16.84 -12.20 13.66
CA TYR A 341 -15.89 -13.09 13.00
C TYR A 341 -16.22 -13.17 11.53
N HIS A 342 -15.21 -12.97 10.70
CA HIS A 342 -15.35 -13.04 9.25
C HIS A 342 -14.20 -13.86 8.65
N LEU A 343 -14.49 -14.60 7.61
CA LEU A 343 -13.51 -15.29 6.79
C LEU A 343 -13.86 -15.06 5.33
N THR A 344 -13.05 -14.27 4.65
CA THR A 344 -13.19 -14.00 3.22
C THR A 344 -12.20 -14.85 2.44
N SER A 345 -12.67 -15.51 1.38
CA SER A 345 -11.84 -16.28 0.46
C SER A 345 -12.08 -15.80 -0.96
N VAL A 346 -11.01 -15.42 -1.65
CA VAL A 346 -11.03 -14.97 -3.03
C VAL A 346 -10.17 -15.91 -3.86
N PHE A 347 -10.74 -16.46 -4.91
CA PHE A 347 -10.02 -17.22 -5.93
C PHE A 347 -10.18 -16.51 -7.27
N GLY A 348 -9.09 -16.37 -8.03
CA GLY A 348 -9.14 -15.81 -9.36
C GLY A 348 -8.22 -16.51 -10.34
N SER A 349 -8.59 -16.45 -11.61
CA SER A 349 -7.81 -16.94 -12.74
C SER A 349 -7.89 -15.94 -13.88
N ASN A 350 -6.76 -15.56 -14.42
CA ASN A 350 -6.62 -14.64 -15.54
C ASN A 350 -5.94 -15.33 -16.71
N LEU A 351 -6.40 -15.04 -17.91
CA LEU A 351 -5.68 -15.34 -19.14
C LEU A 351 -5.52 -14.04 -19.92
N ASN A 352 -4.34 -13.44 -19.84
CA ASN A 352 -4.01 -12.24 -20.58
C ASN A 352 -3.11 -12.59 -21.75
N ALA A 353 -3.31 -11.92 -22.88
CA ALA A 353 -2.47 -12.04 -24.05
C ALA A 353 -2.20 -10.67 -24.66
N TRP A 354 -1.03 -10.47 -25.22
CA TRP A 354 -0.73 -9.29 -26.02
C TRP A 354 0.25 -9.62 -27.15
N PHE A 355 0.21 -8.80 -28.19
CA PHE A 355 1.16 -8.86 -29.30
C PHE A 355 1.44 -7.48 -29.86
N ALA A 356 2.64 -7.31 -30.41
CA ALA A 356 3.02 -6.12 -31.17
C ALA A 356 2.84 -6.34 -32.67
N SER A 357 2.35 -5.30 -33.35
CA SER A 357 2.17 -5.27 -34.79
C SER A 357 2.70 -3.95 -35.37
N ARG A 358 2.65 -3.80 -36.70
CA ARG A 358 2.99 -2.51 -37.34
C ARG A 358 2.03 -1.38 -36.94
N LEU A 359 0.82 -1.69 -36.49
CA LEU A 359 -0.18 -0.72 -36.07
C LEU A 359 -0.07 -0.36 -34.57
N GLY A 360 0.75 -1.09 -33.80
CA GLY A 360 0.91 -0.87 -32.36
C GLY A 360 0.83 -2.16 -31.54
N LYS A 361 0.41 -2.05 -30.27
CA LYS A 361 0.23 -3.19 -29.36
C LYS A 361 -1.26 -3.45 -29.13
N THR A 362 -1.64 -4.73 -29.23
CA THR A 362 -3.00 -5.19 -28.88
C THR A 362 -2.92 -6.11 -27.66
N ALA A 363 -3.73 -5.85 -26.64
CA ALA A 363 -3.89 -6.70 -25.48
C ALA A 363 -5.35 -7.14 -25.35
N PHE A 364 -5.58 -8.37 -24.93
CA PHE A 364 -6.92 -8.92 -24.69
C PHE A 364 -6.85 -10.05 -23.66
N GLY A 365 -7.96 -10.37 -23.05
CA GLY A 365 -7.99 -11.46 -22.10
C GLY A 365 -9.33 -11.67 -21.43
N ALA A 366 -9.31 -12.65 -20.53
CA ALA A 366 -10.46 -13.05 -19.71
C ALA A 366 -10.01 -13.23 -18.25
N GLU A 367 -10.92 -12.96 -17.34
CA GLU A 367 -10.74 -13.16 -15.90
C GLU A 367 -12.00 -13.78 -15.31
N ILE A 368 -11.84 -14.73 -14.40
CA ILE A 368 -12.86 -15.18 -13.48
C ILE A 368 -12.39 -14.92 -12.06
N ARG A 369 -13.25 -14.32 -11.24
CA ARG A 369 -13.00 -14.04 -9.83
C ARG A 369 -14.20 -14.49 -9.00
N SER A 370 -13.97 -15.37 -8.04
CA SER A 370 -14.97 -15.85 -7.09
C SER A 370 -14.61 -15.37 -5.68
N GLU A 371 -15.58 -14.76 -5.02
CA GLU A 371 -15.47 -14.14 -3.71
C GLU A 371 -16.47 -14.78 -2.77
N ASN A 372 -16.03 -15.25 -1.61
CA ASN A 372 -16.89 -15.88 -0.61
C ASN A 372 -16.60 -15.27 0.76
N VAL A 373 -17.64 -15.05 1.56
CA VAL A 373 -17.53 -14.72 2.97
C VAL A 373 -18.30 -15.70 3.82
N TRP A 374 -17.70 -16.18 4.89
CA TRP A 374 -18.35 -16.85 6.01
C TRP A 374 -18.25 -15.91 7.21
N SER A 375 -19.37 -15.77 7.93
CA SER A 375 -19.45 -14.77 8.98
C SER A 375 -20.53 -15.15 10.00
N ASN A 376 -20.44 -14.59 11.19
CA ASN A 376 -21.55 -14.55 12.12
C ASN A 376 -22.45 -13.31 11.94
N VAL A 377 -22.03 -12.34 11.09
CA VAL A 377 -22.74 -11.07 10.86
C VAL A 377 -23.16 -10.89 9.40
N LEU A 378 -22.25 -11.14 8.43
CA LEU A 378 -22.44 -10.84 7.02
C LEU A 378 -23.00 -12.02 6.23
N GLY A 379 -23.94 -11.74 5.33
CA GLY A 379 -24.50 -12.72 4.39
C GLY A 379 -25.85 -13.30 4.79
N ASN A 380 -26.24 -14.35 4.09
CA ASN A 380 -27.47 -15.10 4.29
C ASN A 380 -27.26 -16.23 5.30
N PRO A 381 -28.31 -16.64 6.05
CA PRO A 381 -28.20 -17.75 7.01
C PRO A 381 -27.71 -19.04 6.36
N LEU A 382 -26.77 -19.71 7.01
CA LEU A 382 -26.33 -21.07 6.65
C LEU A 382 -27.33 -22.12 7.15
N THR A 383 -27.48 -23.22 6.40
CA THR A 383 -28.26 -24.38 6.84
C THR A 383 -27.62 -25.12 8.04
N ALA A 384 -26.30 -25.09 8.13
CA ALA A 384 -25.52 -25.61 9.26
C ALA A 384 -24.38 -24.65 9.57
N ALA A 385 -24.19 -24.32 10.83
CA ALA A 385 -23.11 -23.45 11.27
C ALA A 385 -21.74 -24.16 11.10
N ILE A 386 -20.70 -23.35 10.87
CA ILE A 386 -19.32 -23.81 10.61
C ILE A 386 -18.40 -23.21 11.68
N ASP A 387 -17.48 -24.02 12.22
CA ASP A 387 -16.52 -23.57 13.21
C ASP A 387 -15.63 -22.44 12.66
N VAL A 388 -15.39 -21.41 13.47
CA VAL A 388 -14.43 -20.36 13.17
C VAL A 388 -13.02 -20.90 13.37
N PRO A 389 -12.16 -20.93 12.34
CA PRO A 389 -10.82 -21.48 12.46
C PRO A 389 -9.97 -20.72 13.51
N GLY A 390 -9.47 -21.45 14.50
CA GLY A 390 -8.64 -20.90 15.59
C GLY A 390 -9.41 -20.25 16.75
N GLU A 391 -10.76 -20.22 16.71
CA GLU A 391 -11.60 -19.63 17.74
C GLU A 391 -12.53 -20.67 18.36
N THR A 392 -12.16 -21.19 19.51
CA THR A 392 -12.91 -22.30 20.15
C THR A 392 -14.34 -21.89 20.50
N GLY A 393 -15.32 -22.67 20.04
CA GLY A 393 -16.74 -22.47 20.34
C GLY A 393 -17.40 -21.32 19.57
N GLN A 394 -16.69 -20.69 18.63
CA GLN A 394 -17.26 -19.65 17.76
C GLN A 394 -17.69 -20.24 16.43
N LEU A 395 -18.81 -19.74 15.89
CA LEU A 395 -19.44 -20.28 14.69
C LEU A 395 -19.71 -19.19 13.64
N PHE A 396 -19.44 -19.50 12.40
CA PHE A 396 -20.03 -18.81 11.26
C PHE A 396 -21.44 -19.32 11.03
N THR A 397 -22.42 -18.43 11.06
CA THR A 397 -23.84 -18.74 10.89
C THR A 397 -24.41 -18.23 9.58
N LYS A 398 -23.61 -17.47 8.83
CA LYS A 398 -23.99 -16.81 7.58
C LYS A 398 -22.89 -16.98 6.53
N SER A 399 -23.27 -16.86 5.26
CA SER A 399 -22.33 -16.79 4.15
C SER A 399 -22.92 -16.01 2.96
N TYR A 400 -22.01 -15.53 2.10
CA TYR A 400 -22.37 -14.96 0.81
C TYR A 400 -21.28 -15.22 -0.21
N SER A 401 -21.67 -15.33 -1.49
CA SER A 401 -20.70 -15.53 -2.58
C SER A 401 -21.06 -14.68 -3.78
N ARG A 402 -20.03 -14.23 -4.50
CA ARG A 402 -20.15 -13.49 -5.75
C ARG A 402 -19.10 -13.98 -6.73
N THR A 403 -19.50 -14.13 -8.00
CA THR A 403 -18.59 -14.46 -9.09
C THR A 403 -18.66 -13.38 -10.16
N THR A 404 -17.50 -12.92 -10.59
CA THR A 404 -17.33 -11.96 -11.68
C THR A 404 -16.60 -12.64 -12.84
N ILE A 405 -17.12 -12.52 -14.04
CA ILE A 405 -16.47 -12.93 -15.29
C ILE A 405 -16.22 -11.67 -16.11
N SER A 406 -14.98 -11.48 -16.56
CA SER A 406 -14.56 -10.28 -17.28
C SER A 406 -13.88 -10.64 -18.59
N TYR A 407 -14.15 -9.86 -19.63
CA TYR A 407 -13.39 -9.87 -20.89
C TYR A 407 -12.91 -8.46 -21.19
N PHE A 408 -11.67 -8.33 -21.66
CA PHE A 408 -11.15 -7.04 -22.06
C PHE A 408 -10.46 -7.11 -23.43
N ALA A 409 -10.45 -5.98 -24.12
CA ALA A 409 -9.63 -5.75 -25.30
C ALA A 409 -9.15 -4.29 -25.31
N GLU A 410 -7.87 -4.09 -25.61
CA GLU A 410 -7.23 -2.79 -25.72
C GLU A 410 -6.28 -2.77 -26.91
N HIS A 411 -6.23 -1.64 -27.63
CA HIS A 411 -5.24 -1.40 -28.69
C HIS A 411 -4.56 -0.05 -28.48
N SER A 412 -3.24 -0.03 -28.58
CA SER A 412 -2.41 1.16 -28.47
C SER A 412 -1.64 1.38 -29.76
N VAL A 413 -1.79 2.55 -30.37
CA VAL A 413 -1.10 2.97 -31.59
C VAL A 413 -0.01 3.96 -31.22
N TYR A 414 1.21 3.72 -31.70
CA TYR A 414 2.38 4.57 -31.47
C TYR A 414 2.82 5.21 -32.79
N LEU A 415 2.41 6.45 -33.01
CA LEU A 415 2.88 7.29 -34.12
C LEU A 415 3.97 8.22 -33.56
N LYS A 416 4.98 8.58 -34.35
CA LYS A 416 6.19 9.33 -33.90
C LYS A 416 5.97 10.29 -32.71
N LYS A 417 4.94 11.13 -32.78
CA LYS A 417 4.61 12.13 -31.75
C LYS A 417 3.28 11.88 -31.05
N LEU A 418 2.45 11.00 -31.58
CA LEU A 418 1.11 10.73 -31.09
C LEU A 418 1.01 9.29 -30.58
N THR A 419 0.55 9.12 -29.34
CA THR A 419 0.14 7.83 -28.79
C THR A 419 -1.35 7.87 -28.57
N LEU A 420 -2.07 6.87 -29.08
CA LEU A 420 -3.49 6.66 -28.83
C LEU A 420 -3.67 5.28 -28.22
N SER A 421 -4.47 5.16 -27.18
CA SER A 421 -4.83 3.89 -26.56
C SER A 421 -6.33 3.84 -26.31
N GLY A 422 -6.99 2.84 -26.80
CA GLY A 422 -8.43 2.65 -26.62
C GLY A 422 -8.79 1.21 -26.36
N GLY A 423 -9.84 1.00 -25.57
CA GLY A 423 -10.29 -0.34 -25.24
C GLY A 423 -11.53 -0.33 -24.37
N ALA A 424 -11.98 -1.52 -24.05
CA ALA A 424 -13.11 -1.71 -23.15
C ALA A 424 -12.96 -3.01 -22.37
N MET A 425 -13.61 -3.07 -21.20
CA MET A 425 -13.85 -4.30 -20.44
C MET A 425 -15.34 -4.52 -20.30
N ALA A 426 -15.76 -5.78 -20.43
CA ALA A 426 -17.10 -6.23 -20.18
C ALA A 426 -17.12 -7.17 -18.97
N ASN A 427 -18.02 -6.95 -18.01
CA ASN A 427 -18.15 -7.77 -16.81
C ASN A 427 -19.56 -8.34 -16.68
N TRP A 428 -19.65 -9.61 -16.32
CA TRP A 428 -20.84 -10.26 -15.81
C TRP A 428 -20.66 -10.58 -14.33
N ILE A 429 -21.71 -10.35 -13.52
CA ILE A 429 -21.66 -10.48 -12.06
C ILE A 429 -22.89 -11.27 -11.61
N SER A 430 -22.66 -12.33 -10.80
CA SER A 430 -23.65 -13.38 -10.51
C SER A 430 -24.83 -12.95 -9.65
N ASP A 431 -24.65 -11.99 -8.76
CA ASP A 431 -25.53 -11.81 -7.58
C ASP A 431 -26.44 -10.58 -7.66
N LEU A 432 -26.15 -9.63 -8.51
CA LEU A 432 -26.93 -8.39 -8.55
C LEU A 432 -27.94 -8.32 -9.69
N GLY A 433 -28.17 -9.45 -10.40
CA GLY A 433 -29.09 -9.52 -11.53
C GLY A 433 -28.76 -8.55 -12.68
N PHE A 434 -27.57 -7.94 -12.65
CA PHE A 434 -27.08 -7.04 -13.68
C PHE A 434 -26.54 -7.87 -14.83
N GLY A 435 -26.99 -7.58 -16.03
CA GLY A 435 -26.42 -8.13 -17.26
C GLY A 435 -24.93 -7.74 -17.43
N TRP A 436 -24.44 -7.81 -18.66
CA TRP A 436 -23.10 -7.35 -18.98
C TRP A 436 -22.98 -5.84 -18.81
N ASN A 437 -21.95 -5.42 -18.09
CA ASN A 437 -21.57 -4.02 -17.95
C ASN A 437 -20.28 -3.77 -18.74
N ILE A 438 -20.24 -2.67 -19.49
CA ILE A 438 -19.12 -2.34 -20.40
C ILE A 438 -18.49 -1.03 -19.94
N TYR A 439 -17.16 -1.02 -19.81
CA TYR A 439 -16.35 0.14 -19.41
C TYR A 439 -15.39 0.51 -20.53
N PRO A 440 -15.77 1.42 -21.42
CA PRO A 440 -14.87 1.94 -22.44
C PRO A 440 -13.88 2.93 -21.86
N GLY A 441 -12.75 3.09 -22.54
CA GLY A 441 -11.79 4.15 -22.23
C GLY A 441 -10.90 4.47 -23.43
N LEU A 442 -10.53 5.73 -23.53
CA LEU A 442 -9.66 6.27 -24.56
C LEU A 442 -8.64 7.21 -23.93
N ASP A 443 -7.38 7.03 -24.27
CA ASP A 443 -6.29 7.93 -23.89
C ASP A 443 -5.57 8.40 -25.15
N ALA A 444 -5.10 9.66 -25.11
CA ALA A 444 -4.30 10.24 -26.16
C ALA A 444 -3.15 11.04 -25.55
N SER A 445 -1.96 10.99 -26.14
CA SER A 445 -0.89 11.93 -25.81
C SER A 445 -0.13 12.38 -27.06
N PHE A 446 0.28 13.63 -27.07
CA PHE A 446 1.03 14.24 -28.17
C PHE A 446 2.33 14.85 -27.63
N ALA A 447 3.47 14.44 -28.19
CA ALA A 447 4.79 14.95 -27.85
C ALA A 447 5.11 16.19 -28.72
N PHE A 448 5.10 17.38 -28.13
CA PHE A 448 5.59 18.59 -28.78
C PHE A 448 7.10 18.50 -29.02
N THR A 449 7.81 18.08 -27.98
CA THR A 449 9.24 17.77 -27.97
C THR A 449 9.45 16.40 -27.31
N ASP A 450 10.66 15.88 -27.31
CA ASP A 450 11.01 14.66 -26.59
C ASP A 450 10.78 14.79 -25.07
N GLN A 451 10.76 16.01 -24.56
CA GLN A 451 10.63 16.34 -23.14
C GLN A 451 9.23 16.76 -22.72
N LEU A 452 8.45 17.37 -23.63
CA LEU A 452 7.14 17.96 -23.33
C LEU A 452 6.03 17.27 -24.09
N LYS A 453 5.07 16.72 -23.34
CA LYS A 453 3.86 16.06 -23.86
C LYS A 453 2.60 16.67 -23.28
N ILE A 454 1.54 16.74 -24.08
CA ILE A 454 0.18 16.88 -23.59
C ILE A 454 -0.51 15.51 -23.60
N TYR A 455 -1.47 15.35 -22.72
CA TYR A 455 -2.30 14.14 -22.68
C TYR A 455 -3.74 14.45 -22.36
N GLY A 456 -4.64 13.55 -22.73
CA GLY A 456 -6.03 13.56 -22.33
C GLY A 456 -6.58 12.14 -22.27
N SER A 457 -7.58 11.92 -21.42
CA SER A 457 -8.22 10.63 -21.22
C SER A 457 -9.70 10.80 -20.93
N ALA A 458 -10.49 9.84 -21.43
CA ALA A 458 -11.90 9.69 -21.10
C ALA A 458 -12.19 8.21 -20.81
N SER A 459 -12.85 7.90 -19.69
CA SER A 459 -13.09 6.51 -19.29
C SER A 459 -14.32 6.35 -18.40
N ALA A 460 -14.99 5.19 -18.53
CA ALA A 460 -16.03 4.78 -17.61
C ALA A 460 -15.51 3.79 -16.58
N SER A 461 -16.09 3.78 -15.39
CA SER A 461 -15.76 2.82 -14.33
C SER A 461 -16.95 2.43 -13.47
N LEU A 462 -16.76 1.38 -12.67
CA LEU A 462 -17.76 0.82 -11.78
C LEU A 462 -17.10 0.31 -10.49
N ARG A 463 -17.81 0.46 -9.36
CA ARG A 463 -17.50 -0.20 -8.08
C ARG A 463 -18.66 -1.06 -7.62
N MET A 464 -18.34 -2.27 -7.19
CA MET A 464 -19.30 -3.16 -6.55
C MET A 464 -19.47 -2.83 -5.07
N PRO A 465 -20.70 -2.95 -4.51
CA PRO A 465 -20.87 -2.89 -3.07
C PRO A 465 -20.04 -3.97 -2.37
N THR A 466 -19.45 -3.64 -1.24
CA THR A 466 -18.77 -4.60 -0.38
C THR A 466 -19.78 -5.49 0.35
N PHE A 467 -19.33 -6.60 0.92
CA PHE A 467 -20.23 -7.45 1.71
C PHE A 467 -20.67 -6.74 3.01
N THR A 468 -19.85 -5.83 3.52
CA THR A 468 -20.22 -4.95 4.65
C THR A 468 -21.31 -3.97 4.24
N ASP A 469 -21.21 -3.32 3.08
CA ASP A 469 -22.25 -2.44 2.55
C ASP A 469 -23.61 -3.15 2.42
N LEU A 470 -23.57 -4.41 1.99
CA LEU A 470 -24.80 -5.19 1.74
C LEU A 470 -25.44 -5.75 3.01
N PHE A 471 -24.63 -6.26 3.96
CA PHE A 471 -25.17 -7.18 4.97
C PHE A 471 -24.85 -6.79 6.42
N TYR A 472 -24.00 -5.79 6.68
CA TYR A 472 -23.64 -5.45 8.06
C TYR A 472 -24.87 -5.02 8.85
N ASN A 473 -25.02 -5.56 10.08
CA ASN A 473 -26.06 -5.15 11.01
C ASN A 473 -25.47 -5.14 12.42
N GLY A 474 -25.01 -3.99 12.83
CA GLY A 474 -24.36 -3.76 14.12
C GLY A 474 -25.14 -2.80 15.01
N ALA A 475 -24.48 -2.37 16.08
CA ALA A 475 -25.07 -1.45 17.05
C ALA A 475 -25.42 -0.08 16.43
N THR A 476 -24.58 0.43 15.54
CA THR A 476 -24.64 1.79 14.99
C THR A 476 -24.93 1.84 13.48
N ASN A 477 -24.83 0.71 12.76
CA ASN A 477 -24.83 0.66 11.30
C ASN A 477 -25.73 -0.47 10.78
N ILE A 478 -26.40 -0.25 9.64
CA ILE A 478 -27.22 -1.23 8.93
C ILE A 478 -26.90 -1.17 7.43
N GLY A 479 -26.47 -2.29 6.84
CA GLY A 479 -26.28 -2.48 5.41
C GLY A 479 -27.58 -2.62 4.62
N ASN A 480 -27.47 -2.51 3.29
CA ASN A 480 -28.62 -2.60 2.39
C ASN A 480 -28.34 -3.60 1.25
N PRO A 481 -28.99 -4.77 1.22
CA PRO A 481 -28.79 -5.79 0.19
C PRO A 481 -29.28 -5.37 -1.21
N ASN A 482 -30.02 -4.27 -1.34
CA ASN A 482 -30.56 -3.76 -2.60
C ASN A 482 -29.68 -2.68 -3.25
N LEU A 483 -28.45 -2.48 -2.80
CA LEU A 483 -27.55 -1.51 -3.38
C LEU A 483 -27.22 -1.82 -4.83
N LYS A 484 -27.16 -0.76 -5.64
CA LYS A 484 -26.68 -0.80 -7.03
C LYS A 484 -25.16 -0.54 -7.03
N PRO A 485 -24.43 -1.04 -8.05
CA PRO A 485 -23.05 -0.62 -8.26
C PRO A 485 -22.93 0.86 -8.53
N GLU A 486 -21.89 1.47 -8.00
CA GLU A 486 -21.50 2.84 -8.37
C GLU A 486 -20.99 2.90 -9.80
N LYS A 487 -21.24 4.01 -10.47
CA LYS A 487 -20.77 4.28 -11.83
C LYS A 487 -20.09 5.64 -11.90
N SER A 488 -19.10 5.76 -12.76
CA SER A 488 -18.55 7.08 -13.08
C SER A 488 -18.13 7.20 -14.53
N THR A 489 -18.16 8.45 -15.01
CA THR A 489 -17.48 8.89 -16.24
C THR A 489 -16.43 9.92 -15.84
N ASN A 490 -15.23 9.75 -16.36
CA ASN A 490 -14.08 10.54 -15.98
C ASN A 490 -13.41 11.14 -17.19
N TYR A 491 -12.97 12.39 -17.06
CA TYR A 491 -12.23 13.14 -18.05
C TYR A 491 -11.01 13.73 -17.39
N GLU A 492 -9.86 13.64 -18.02
CA GLU A 492 -8.65 14.28 -17.54
C GLU A 492 -7.81 14.82 -18.70
N GLY A 493 -6.98 15.80 -18.40
CA GLY A 493 -6.04 16.35 -19.36
C GLY A 493 -4.95 17.15 -18.67
N GLY A 494 -3.80 17.24 -19.32
CA GLY A 494 -2.67 17.96 -18.75
C GLY A 494 -1.41 17.89 -19.59
N ILE A 495 -0.32 18.30 -18.97
CA ILE A 495 1.02 18.32 -19.55
C ILE A 495 1.98 17.47 -18.71
N LYS A 496 2.93 16.82 -19.38
CA LYS A 496 4.05 16.09 -18.75
C LYS A 496 5.36 16.68 -19.23
N LEU A 497 6.26 16.90 -18.28
CA LEU A 497 7.64 17.29 -18.54
C LEU A 497 8.57 16.17 -18.07
N SER A 498 9.45 15.69 -18.96
CA SER A 498 10.43 14.65 -18.65
C SER A 498 11.78 15.07 -19.19
N SER A 499 12.70 15.45 -18.30
CA SER A 499 14.11 15.71 -18.63
C SER A 499 15.01 15.25 -17.47
N LYS A 500 16.30 15.09 -17.75
CA LYS A 500 17.26 14.60 -16.74
C LYS A 500 17.32 15.44 -15.44
N GLY A 501 17.10 16.74 -15.55
CA GLY A 501 17.21 17.67 -14.40
C GLY A 501 15.88 18.09 -13.79
N ILE A 502 14.77 17.88 -14.50
CA ILE A 502 13.43 18.24 -14.05
C ILE A 502 12.41 17.29 -14.68
N ASN A 503 11.55 16.73 -13.87
CA ASN A 503 10.40 15.96 -14.34
C ASN A 503 9.17 16.34 -13.52
N GLY A 504 7.99 16.14 -14.11
CA GLY A 504 6.74 16.43 -13.44
C GLY A 504 5.55 16.47 -14.38
N HIS A 505 4.41 16.84 -13.84
CA HIS A 505 3.18 17.04 -14.60
C HIS A 505 2.30 18.10 -13.96
N ALA A 506 1.41 18.65 -14.76
CA ALA A 506 0.28 19.44 -14.31
C ALA A 506 -0.97 18.97 -15.03
N GLY A 507 -2.08 18.84 -14.33
CA GLY A 507 -3.30 18.29 -14.88
C GLY A 507 -4.55 18.76 -14.18
N VAL A 508 -5.66 18.55 -14.87
CA VAL A 508 -7.02 18.76 -14.36
C VAL A 508 -7.82 17.48 -14.60
N PHE A 509 -8.73 17.18 -13.70
CA PHE A 509 -9.64 16.06 -13.87
C PHE A 509 -11.07 16.43 -13.44
N TYR A 510 -12.03 15.76 -14.07
CA TYR A 510 -13.44 15.84 -13.74
C TYR A 510 -14.03 14.42 -13.72
N ARG A 511 -14.73 14.06 -12.64
CA ARG A 511 -15.44 12.81 -12.48
C ARG A 511 -16.89 13.07 -12.18
N GLU A 512 -17.79 12.56 -13.03
CA GLU A 512 -19.22 12.48 -12.81
C GLU A 512 -19.53 11.12 -12.17
N GLY A 513 -19.94 11.11 -10.89
CA GLY A 513 -20.30 9.91 -10.14
C GLY A 513 -21.81 9.73 -10.02
N LYS A 514 -22.32 8.51 -10.21
CA LYS A 514 -23.73 8.14 -10.08
C LYS A 514 -23.89 6.92 -9.21
N ASP A 515 -24.99 6.88 -8.45
CA ASP A 515 -25.30 5.79 -7.53
C ASP A 515 -24.18 5.52 -6.50
N LEU A 516 -23.46 6.56 -6.06
CA LEU A 516 -22.35 6.41 -5.09
C LEU A 516 -22.90 5.88 -3.76
N ILE A 517 -22.23 4.88 -3.22
CA ILE A 517 -22.63 4.23 -1.97
C ILE A 517 -22.00 4.96 -0.79
N ASP A 518 -22.85 5.34 0.18
CA ASP A 518 -22.40 5.91 1.44
C ASP A 518 -23.26 5.44 2.62
N TRP A 519 -22.69 5.52 3.80
CA TRP A 519 -23.40 5.39 5.06
C TRP A 519 -24.03 6.73 5.41
N VAL A 520 -25.34 6.78 5.43
CA VAL A 520 -26.11 8.01 5.62
C VAL A 520 -27.12 7.86 6.75
N ARG A 521 -27.51 8.99 7.31
CA ARG A 521 -28.64 9.12 8.27
C ARG A 521 -29.26 10.50 8.16
N THR A 522 -30.50 10.66 8.55
CA THR A 522 -31.18 11.96 8.56
C THR A 522 -31.01 12.70 9.87
N THR A 523 -30.89 11.96 10.98
CA THR A 523 -30.71 12.53 12.31
C THR A 523 -29.52 11.90 13.04
N THR A 524 -29.00 12.57 14.06
CA THR A 524 -27.85 12.08 14.85
C THR A 524 -28.18 10.86 15.71
N THR A 525 -29.47 10.56 15.93
CA THR A 525 -29.93 9.43 16.76
C THR A 525 -30.21 8.16 15.96
N GLU A 526 -30.32 8.27 14.64
CA GLU A 526 -30.53 7.13 13.77
C GLU A 526 -29.23 6.33 13.54
N LYS A 527 -29.37 5.03 13.24
CA LYS A 527 -28.26 4.24 12.75
C LYS A 527 -27.86 4.70 11.35
N TRP A 528 -26.59 4.63 11.06
CA TRP A 528 -26.10 4.80 9.71
C TRP A 528 -26.62 3.67 8.81
N GLN A 529 -27.13 4.02 7.64
CA GLN A 529 -27.64 3.07 6.65
C GLN A 529 -26.91 3.25 5.32
N THR A 530 -26.54 2.16 4.68
CA THR A 530 -25.97 2.24 3.33
C THR A 530 -27.03 2.56 2.29
N GLN A 531 -26.77 3.56 1.47
CA GLN A 531 -27.65 3.98 0.37
C GLN A 531 -26.84 4.40 -0.85
N ASN A 532 -27.44 4.28 -2.03
CA ASN A 532 -26.94 4.91 -3.23
C ASN A 532 -27.32 6.38 -3.24
N LEU A 533 -26.34 7.27 -3.24
CA LEU A 533 -26.51 8.72 -3.40
C LEU A 533 -26.61 9.05 -4.90
N THR A 534 -27.45 10.05 -5.24
CA THR A 534 -27.79 10.32 -6.64
C THR A 534 -26.64 10.80 -7.49
N GLY A 535 -25.91 11.82 -7.09
CA GLY A 535 -24.82 12.34 -7.92
C GLY A 535 -23.79 13.10 -7.11
N ILE A 536 -22.51 12.82 -7.35
CA ILE A 536 -21.38 13.58 -6.81
C ILE A 536 -20.37 13.80 -7.92
N ASN A 537 -20.14 15.07 -8.23
CA ASN A 537 -19.15 15.48 -9.20
C ASN A 537 -17.86 15.87 -8.48
N THR A 538 -16.74 15.34 -8.92
CA THR A 538 -15.43 15.64 -8.37
C THR A 538 -14.60 16.37 -9.43
N THR A 539 -14.07 17.53 -9.07
CA THR A 539 -13.13 18.30 -9.92
C THR A 539 -11.82 18.45 -9.16
N GLY A 540 -10.69 18.36 -9.85
CA GLY A 540 -9.41 18.61 -9.21
C GLY A 540 -8.36 19.14 -10.16
N ILE A 541 -7.35 19.78 -9.57
CA ILE A 541 -6.13 20.22 -10.21
C ILE A 541 -4.94 19.60 -9.51
N GLU A 542 -3.94 19.22 -10.27
CA GLU A 542 -2.74 18.53 -9.79
C GLU A 542 -1.50 19.19 -10.39
N PHE A 543 -0.48 19.33 -9.56
CA PHE A 543 0.85 19.77 -9.96
C PHE A 543 1.90 18.97 -9.22
N SER A 544 2.82 18.34 -9.95
CA SER A 544 3.95 17.60 -9.40
C SER A 544 5.22 17.97 -10.14
N THR A 545 6.30 18.22 -9.43
CA THR A 545 7.61 18.43 -10.04
C THR A 545 8.72 17.92 -9.13
N ASN A 546 9.72 17.26 -9.72
CA ASN A 546 10.98 16.91 -9.10
C ASN A 546 12.11 17.66 -9.82
N LEU A 547 12.90 18.38 -9.05
CA LEU A 547 14.09 19.08 -9.49
C LEU A 547 15.33 18.34 -8.99
N PHE A 548 16.34 18.18 -9.84
CA PHE A 548 17.63 17.59 -9.53
C PHE A 548 18.73 18.65 -9.72
N PRO A 549 19.00 19.48 -8.69
CA PRO A 549 19.83 20.66 -8.84
C PRO A 549 21.27 20.37 -9.28
N GLU A 550 21.86 19.21 -8.86
CA GLU A 550 23.21 18.80 -9.34
C GLU A 550 23.23 18.63 -10.87
N ILE A 551 22.15 18.12 -11.48
CA ILE A 551 22.05 17.89 -12.92
C ILE A 551 21.77 19.22 -13.65
N LEU A 552 20.82 20.00 -13.13
CA LEU A 552 20.44 21.29 -13.72
C LEU A 552 21.61 22.29 -13.78
N LEU A 553 22.35 22.40 -12.69
CA LEU A 553 23.46 23.31 -12.57
C LEU A 553 24.79 22.73 -13.09
N LYS A 554 24.80 21.43 -13.47
CA LYS A 554 26.00 20.68 -13.88
C LYS A 554 27.15 20.83 -12.89
N LYS A 555 26.82 20.94 -11.61
CA LYS A 555 27.78 21.20 -10.52
C LYS A 555 27.43 20.36 -9.30
N LYS A 556 28.44 19.76 -8.67
CA LYS A 556 28.26 19.09 -7.39
C LYS A 556 27.85 20.09 -6.32
N ILE A 557 26.67 19.91 -5.75
CA ILE A 557 26.13 20.71 -4.66
C ILE A 557 25.58 19.79 -3.58
N PHE A 558 25.31 20.32 -2.41
CA PHE A 558 24.79 19.51 -1.30
C PHE A 558 23.34 19.07 -1.55
N LEU A 559 22.54 19.83 -2.30
CA LEU A 559 21.12 19.59 -2.55
C LEU A 559 20.95 18.62 -3.72
N THR A 560 20.34 17.46 -3.47
CA THR A 560 20.23 16.37 -4.47
C THR A 560 18.86 16.29 -5.14
N LYS A 561 17.77 16.56 -4.41
CA LYS A 561 16.39 16.57 -4.93
C LYS A 561 15.55 17.61 -4.21
N ILE A 562 14.68 18.28 -4.95
CA ILE A 562 13.53 19.03 -4.43
C ILE A 562 12.30 18.51 -5.15
N GLY A 563 11.34 17.97 -4.41
CA GLY A 563 10.02 17.59 -4.90
C GLY A 563 8.96 18.58 -4.42
N ILE A 564 8.03 18.95 -5.28
CA ILE A 564 6.89 19.81 -4.92
C ILE A 564 5.65 19.19 -5.55
N ASN A 565 4.68 18.82 -4.70
CA ASN A 565 3.42 18.21 -5.08
C ASN A 565 2.27 19.03 -4.51
N TYR A 566 1.34 19.46 -5.33
CA TYR A 566 0.14 20.17 -4.89
C TYR A 566 -1.10 19.62 -5.57
N MET A 567 -2.12 19.32 -4.79
CA MET A 567 -3.45 18.91 -5.26
C MET A 567 -4.53 19.78 -4.62
N HIS A 568 -5.51 20.15 -5.41
CA HIS A 568 -6.78 20.66 -4.93
C HIS A 568 -7.92 19.82 -5.49
N THR A 569 -8.85 19.40 -4.61
CA THR A 569 -10.03 18.61 -4.98
C THR A 569 -11.29 19.27 -4.44
N SER A 570 -12.29 19.40 -5.29
CA SER A 570 -13.62 19.92 -4.94
C SER A 570 -14.68 18.89 -5.28
N LEU A 571 -15.49 18.53 -4.30
CA LEU A 571 -16.67 17.67 -4.47
C LEU A 571 -17.91 18.54 -4.47
N ASN A 572 -18.73 18.39 -5.51
CA ASN A 572 -20.04 19.04 -5.61
C ASN A 572 -21.12 17.95 -5.54
N LYS A 573 -21.93 18.00 -4.47
CA LYS A 573 -23.04 17.08 -4.23
C LYS A 573 -24.34 17.74 -4.67
N GLU A 574 -25.20 17.01 -5.35
CA GLU A 574 -26.60 17.39 -5.45
C GLU A 574 -27.22 17.50 -4.05
N GLU A 575 -28.04 18.49 -3.79
CA GLU A 575 -28.66 18.73 -2.48
C GLU A 575 -29.32 17.44 -1.95
N SER A 576 -28.95 17.02 -0.75
CA SER A 576 -29.58 15.92 -0.06
C SER A 576 -29.72 16.26 1.44
N GLU A 577 -30.78 15.78 2.04
CA GLU A 577 -31.08 15.97 3.48
C GLU A 577 -30.24 15.03 4.37
N TYR A 578 -29.40 14.16 3.78
CA TYR A 578 -28.63 13.17 4.51
C TYR A 578 -27.30 13.70 5.05
N LEU A 579 -26.99 13.34 6.29
CA LEU A 579 -25.63 13.37 6.82
C LEU A 579 -24.85 12.23 6.16
N SER A 580 -23.68 12.49 5.61
CA SER A 580 -22.78 11.55 4.93
C SER A 580 -21.63 11.17 5.83
N TYR A 581 -21.20 9.91 5.84
CA TYR A 581 -20.13 9.43 6.71
C TYR A 581 -18.76 9.44 6.03
N TYR A 582 -18.68 9.08 4.74
CA TYR A 582 -17.40 8.92 4.03
C TYR A 582 -17.25 9.78 2.79
N VAL A 583 -18.27 9.87 1.97
CA VAL A 583 -18.14 10.40 0.60
C VAL A 583 -17.84 11.89 0.57
N LEU A 584 -18.30 12.65 1.56
CA LEU A 584 -18.04 14.09 1.65
C LEU A 584 -16.81 14.44 2.47
N ASP A 585 -16.21 13.48 3.16
CA ASP A 585 -14.94 13.64 3.87
C ASP A 585 -13.79 13.38 2.88
N ASN A 586 -13.23 14.42 2.30
CA ASN A 586 -12.14 14.34 1.34
C ASN A 586 -11.06 15.38 1.60
N LEU A 587 -9.85 15.07 1.17
CA LEU A 587 -8.72 15.98 1.19
C LEU A 587 -8.95 17.08 0.13
N LYS A 588 -9.15 18.33 0.60
CA LYS A 588 -9.43 19.51 -0.24
C LYS A 588 -8.15 20.13 -0.79
N HIS A 589 -7.16 20.30 0.07
CA HIS A 589 -5.84 20.78 -0.31
C HIS A 589 -4.76 19.86 0.26
N LYS A 590 -3.81 19.51 -0.59
CA LYS A 590 -2.59 18.78 -0.20
C LYS A 590 -1.40 19.48 -0.83
N LEU A 591 -0.39 19.79 -0.01
CA LEU A 591 0.92 20.26 -0.46
C LEU A 591 1.99 19.41 0.21
N ASP A 592 2.87 18.81 -0.57
CA ASP A 592 4.05 18.10 -0.09
C ASP A 592 5.30 18.71 -0.71
N ILE A 593 6.27 19.04 0.13
CA ILE A 593 7.60 19.49 -0.27
C ILE A 593 8.62 18.48 0.26
N GLU A 594 9.36 17.88 -0.64
CA GLU A 594 10.45 16.95 -0.33
C GLU A 594 11.80 17.63 -0.59
N ILE A 595 12.73 17.53 0.35
CA ILE A 595 14.09 18.06 0.20
C ILE A 595 15.09 16.97 0.61
N ASN A 596 15.94 16.57 -0.34
CA ASN A 596 17.01 15.61 -0.08
C ASN A 596 18.36 16.27 -0.27
N HIS A 597 19.24 16.16 0.72
CA HIS A 597 20.55 16.77 0.65
C HIS A 597 21.67 15.94 1.32
N LYS A 598 22.89 16.16 0.86
CA LYS A 598 24.11 15.59 1.46
C LYS A 598 24.59 16.54 2.57
N ILE A 599 24.91 16.00 3.73
CA ILE A 599 25.61 16.73 4.80
C ILE A 599 27.11 16.48 4.62
N TRP A 600 27.51 15.23 4.43
CA TRP A 600 28.85 14.76 4.07
C TRP A 600 28.74 13.61 3.05
N ASN A 601 29.89 13.09 2.59
CA ASN A 601 29.91 12.02 1.56
C ASN A 601 29.04 10.82 1.89
N LYS A 602 28.94 10.44 3.18
CA LYS A 602 28.20 9.27 3.64
C LYS A 602 26.95 9.62 4.45
N LEU A 603 26.76 10.89 4.82
CA LEU A 603 25.64 11.35 5.63
C LEU A 603 24.69 12.19 4.77
N LYS A 604 23.45 11.76 4.69
CA LYS A 604 22.37 12.43 3.97
C LYS A 604 21.22 12.75 4.91
N ALA A 605 20.45 13.76 4.55
CA ALA A 605 19.17 14.07 5.19
C ALA A 605 18.06 14.14 4.15
N SER A 606 16.89 13.68 4.55
CA SER A 606 15.64 13.79 3.82
C SER A 606 14.61 14.48 4.70
N TRP A 607 13.89 15.42 4.12
CA TRP A 607 12.85 16.20 4.79
C TRP A 607 11.57 16.12 3.95
N ARG A 608 10.44 15.98 4.62
CA ARG A 608 9.12 16.16 4.05
C ARG A 608 8.39 17.21 4.87
N VAL A 609 7.86 18.22 4.20
CA VAL A 609 6.96 19.23 4.75
C VAL A 609 5.62 19.03 4.06
N SER A 610 4.59 18.68 4.80
CA SER A 610 3.25 18.47 4.26
C SER A 610 2.24 19.43 4.89
N TYR A 611 1.31 19.89 4.06
CA TYR A 611 0.12 20.64 4.46
C TYR A 611 -1.12 19.88 3.99
N GLN A 612 -2.08 19.71 4.87
CA GLN A 612 -3.34 19.07 4.57
C GLN A 612 -4.51 19.93 5.09
N ASP A 613 -5.51 20.09 4.23
CA ASP A 613 -6.80 20.72 4.55
C ASP A 613 -7.90 19.78 4.05
N ARG A 614 -8.75 19.33 4.96
CA ARG A 614 -9.77 18.31 4.72
C ARG A 614 -11.17 18.88 4.85
N ASN A 615 -12.04 18.56 3.90
CA ASN A 615 -13.48 18.75 4.04
C ASN A 615 -14.06 17.71 5.01
N GLY A 616 -15.26 18.00 5.50
CA GLY A 616 -15.99 17.13 6.39
C GLY A 616 -15.94 17.56 7.85
N LEU A 617 -16.54 16.75 8.69
CA LEU A 617 -16.63 17.00 10.11
C LEU A 617 -15.85 15.93 10.89
N ARG A 618 -14.97 16.38 11.78
CA ARG A 618 -14.26 15.52 12.74
C ARG A 618 -15.23 14.90 13.74
N THR A 619 -16.16 15.72 14.23
CA THR A 619 -17.28 15.30 15.06
C THR A 619 -18.58 15.80 14.43
N THR A 620 -19.73 15.54 15.05
CA THR A 620 -21.03 16.04 14.56
C THR A 620 -21.13 17.57 14.51
N ALA A 621 -20.20 18.31 15.15
CA ALA A 621 -20.24 19.77 15.28
C ALA A 621 -18.93 20.46 14.88
N GLU A 622 -17.82 19.73 14.78
CA GLU A 622 -16.49 20.32 14.58
C GLU A 622 -15.91 19.91 13.23
N PRO A 623 -15.45 20.86 12.38
CA PRO A 623 -14.73 20.56 11.16
C PRO A 623 -13.33 20.02 11.45
N TYR A 624 -12.68 19.47 10.42
CA TYR A 624 -11.25 19.22 10.48
C TYR A 624 -10.47 20.54 10.42
N GLU A 625 -9.43 20.64 11.23
CA GLU A 625 -8.50 21.76 11.21
C GLU A 625 -7.34 21.47 10.27
N PRO A 626 -6.97 22.40 9.38
CA PRO A 626 -5.79 22.25 8.53
C PRO A 626 -4.51 22.18 9.38
N PHE A 627 -3.54 21.38 8.95
CA PHE A 627 -2.29 21.25 9.68
C PHE A 627 -1.06 21.17 8.78
N TRP A 628 0.09 21.53 9.36
CA TRP A 628 1.41 21.33 8.79
C TRP A 628 2.15 20.25 9.57
N GLN A 629 2.84 19.38 8.84
CA GLN A 629 3.65 18.33 9.44
C GLN A 629 5.04 18.32 8.81
N VAL A 630 6.07 18.07 9.63
CA VAL A 630 7.45 17.91 9.16
C VAL A 630 7.99 16.58 9.62
N ASN A 631 8.43 15.77 8.66
CA ASN A 631 9.09 14.49 8.89
C ASN A 631 10.55 14.57 8.39
N THR A 632 11.47 13.91 9.08
CA THR A 632 12.88 13.90 8.69
C THR A 632 13.54 12.55 8.91
N ARG A 633 14.50 12.23 8.05
CA ARG A 633 15.38 11.06 8.16
C ARG A 633 16.83 11.49 7.95
N LEU A 634 17.69 11.15 8.92
CA LEU A 634 19.14 11.23 8.80
C LEU A 634 19.67 9.84 8.52
N MET A 635 20.55 9.70 7.54
CA MET A 635 21.01 8.42 7.05
C MET A 635 22.52 8.46 6.79
N TRP A 636 23.27 7.63 7.51
CA TRP A 636 24.68 7.37 7.26
C TRP A 636 24.81 6.02 6.55
N LYS A 637 25.41 6.01 5.35
CA LYS A 637 25.47 4.81 4.50
C LYS A 637 26.92 4.47 4.14
N SER A 638 27.29 3.22 4.37
CA SER A 638 28.52 2.58 3.90
C SER A 638 28.13 1.39 2.99
N PRO A 639 29.09 0.71 2.33
CA PRO A 639 28.77 -0.38 1.40
C PRO A 639 27.95 -1.54 1.97
N ARG A 640 28.03 -1.78 3.28
CA ARG A 640 27.34 -2.90 3.94
C ARG A 640 26.43 -2.48 5.07
N VAL A 641 26.60 -1.27 5.59
CA VAL A 641 25.88 -0.80 6.78
C VAL A 641 25.24 0.53 6.49
N GLU A 642 23.97 0.68 6.85
CA GLU A 642 23.26 1.93 6.92
C GLU A 642 22.75 2.11 8.34
N ILE A 643 23.04 3.27 8.94
CA ILE A 643 22.48 3.69 10.23
C ILE A 643 21.58 4.87 9.95
N TYR A 644 20.38 4.86 10.50
CA TYR A 644 19.44 5.96 10.31
C TYR A 644 18.76 6.36 11.62
N ALA A 645 18.40 7.63 11.68
CA ALA A 645 17.49 8.19 12.68
C ALA A 645 16.35 8.89 11.96
N MET A 646 15.15 8.73 12.47
CA MET A 646 13.95 9.27 11.87
C MET A 646 13.09 9.94 12.93
N ALA A 647 12.51 11.08 12.58
CA ALA A 647 11.50 11.75 13.38
C ALA A 647 10.28 12.04 12.50
N ALA A 648 9.17 11.38 12.80
CA ALA A 648 7.86 11.73 12.29
C ALA A 648 7.23 12.81 13.16
N ASN A 649 6.45 13.70 12.55
CA ASN A 649 5.80 14.82 13.24
C ASN A 649 6.77 15.58 14.15
N LEU A 650 7.88 16.08 13.59
CA LEU A 650 9.02 16.66 14.32
C LEU A 650 8.60 17.76 15.32
N PHE A 651 7.58 18.54 14.98
CA PHE A 651 7.10 19.66 15.79
C PHE A 651 5.95 19.32 16.74
N ASP A 652 5.58 18.03 16.84
CA ASP A 652 4.59 17.53 17.81
C ASP A 652 3.19 18.14 17.59
N VAL A 653 2.77 18.26 16.34
CA VAL A 653 1.47 18.81 15.97
C VAL A 653 0.37 17.79 16.28
N SER A 654 -0.70 18.20 16.97
CA SER A 654 -1.93 17.40 17.11
C SER A 654 -2.74 17.48 15.83
N TYR A 655 -3.13 16.35 15.24
CA TYR A 655 -3.90 16.28 14.02
C TYR A 655 -4.76 15.02 13.93
N TYR A 656 -5.73 15.04 13.02
CA TYR A 656 -6.71 13.98 12.82
C TYR A 656 -6.87 13.71 11.32
N ASP A 657 -6.68 12.46 10.93
CA ASP A 657 -6.94 12.01 9.56
C ASP A 657 -8.35 11.48 9.39
N TYR A 658 -8.90 10.94 10.47
CA TYR A 658 -10.21 10.30 10.49
C TYR A 658 -10.94 10.53 11.82
N SER A 659 -12.13 11.15 11.77
CA SER A 659 -13.02 11.34 12.92
C SER A 659 -12.26 11.82 14.17
N THR A 660 -12.52 11.19 15.31
CA THR A 660 -11.89 11.48 16.60
C THR A 660 -10.61 10.69 16.87
N VAL A 661 -10.10 9.97 15.88
CA VAL A 661 -8.86 9.19 16.02
C VAL A 661 -7.66 10.14 15.97
N GLU A 662 -7.15 10.51 17.13
CA GLU A 662 -5.97 11.35 17.25
C GLU A 662 -4.73 10.61 16.73
N GLN A 663 -4.02 11.25 15.83
CA GLN A 663 -2.78 10.72 15.27
C GLN A 663 -1.61 10.99 16.23
N PRO A 664 -0.53 10.19 16.17
CA PRO A 664 0.58 10.33 17.09
C PRO A 664 1.25 11.70 16.95
N GLY A 665 1.65 12.26 18.06
CA GLY A 665 2.57 13.38 18.15
C GLY A 665 3.96 12.99 17.59
N ARG A 666 5.01 13.69 18.01
CA ARG A 666 6.36 13.38 17.55
C ARG A 666 6.76 11.94 17.89
N TRP A 667 7.25 11.22 16.87
CA TRP A 667 7.73 9.85 17.02
C TRP A 667 9.16 9.71 16.49
N ILE A 668 10.09 9.39 17.40
CA ILE A 668 11.51 9.23 17.09
C ILE A 668 11.85 7.74 17.07
N SER A 669 12.56 7.33 16.03
CA SER A 669 13.11 5.97 15.90
C SER A 669 14.54 5.99 15.36
N VAL A 670 15.29 4.93 15.66
CA VAL A 670 16.64 4.70 15.15
C VAL A 670 16.76 3.27 14.65
N GLY A 671 17.55 3.05 13.63
CA GLY A 671 17.73 1.73 13.07
C GLY A 671 19.06 1.53 12.39
N ILE A 672 19.36 0.26 12.16
CA ILE A 672 20.53 -0.20 11.43
C ILE A 672 20.10 -1.24 10.41
N ASN A 673 20.57 -1.05 9.18
CA ASN A 673 20.44 -2.01 8.09
C ASN A 673 21.83 -2.58 7.77
N TYR A 674 21.92 -3.91 7.66
CA TYR A 674 23.13 -4.60 7.28
C TYR A 674 22.88 -5.46 6.07
N GLN A 675 23.68 -5.29 5.02
CA GLN A 675 23.56 -6.03 3.74
C GLN A 675 24.83 -6.79 3.43
N LEU A 676 24.69 -8.09 3.20
CA LEU A 676 25.72 -8.96 2.64
C LEU A 676 25.36 -9.31 1.20
N ASN A 677 26.28 -9.04 0.28
CA ASN A 677 26.18 -9.48 -1.11
C ASN A 677 27.15 -10.66 -1.32
N PHE A 678 26.65 -11.73 -1.91
CA PHE A 678 27.44 -12.91 -2.24
C PHE A 678 27.77 -12.87 -3.73
N LYS A 679 28.98 -13.33 -4.06
CA LYS A 679 29.46 -13.40 -5.45
C LYS A 679 28.91 -14.61 -6.16
#